data_3e2ad1581aeb32bd781141657ee4c990
#
_entry.id   3e2ad1581aeb32bd781141657ee4c990
#
_cell.length_a   1.000
_cell.length_b   1.000
_cell.length_c   1.000
_cell.angle_alpha   90.00
_cell.angle_beta   90.00
_cell.angle_gamma   90.00
#
_symmetry.space_group_name_H-M   'P 1'
#
loop_
_entity.id
_entity.type
_entity.pdbx_description
1 polymer ?
#
loop_
_entity_poly.entity_id
_entity_poly.type
_entity_poly.pdbx_seq_one_letter_code
_entity_poly.pdbx_strand_id
1 'polypeptide(L)'
;MKPSLYHVRLSLLSSALFTMSSFVFAEDQNIDSPPVVTSTQVLPTLTFNASAGPKKQQDDDISAVPKTVITREEMREYGDQTVMDALRRAAGFQLPNFGQGPRGGGGASGMRFRGGGAPTFLINGEPIQGGPRGGMSIIDTITPEMIERIEVVKQPSVAQSSVASSAVINIILKEPMDTRINGTVKLGYGLRESGRQEMERKQIDVQADGRENQWSYSLSANQMWIDNTSVSKTESETGTRENLRTINRSMQMFSPRLQYDLDDQQKLIAELFYRNIKMEGHSANQIQDDKNDSIRLNTRYERKDKDLSDKIRFSIERQTESQLTRSPEQRIYTDETINEYGLAYDGTRKLDANRQIKFGFDNRFSELDSNVSESLNEQRYAVYGEGSWRFTDRQTITLGARQEWIDRSGLVDYQDQHLSPVLAYRFNLTDQWSLQTNLSQAFRSPKSDRLIPTVTVSTDNDAGSLNNPDRGGNLNLKAEKIHAIESTLAYDTASGGINLTAYHREIKDYIEKVVDLEGGRYVERPQNQDKATTYGVELSGRYALKQTEAGHALMLNGQVSTVRATIKNQQQDERLVSDVAPYNVSTGLSYSYKPWQISSSVNMSYTPEFKRALDGQPYDRTTNERFNLNLSTTKRFADGWAASLNLNNILSTDYKERLTYQSDGRLYQARSNESIPSFQFTLEKKF
;
A
#
# COMPACT_ATOMS: atom_id res chain seq x y z
N MET A 1 15.77 -24.06 -37.59
CA MET A 1 14.93 -22.88 -37.45
C MET A 1 13.54 -23.35 -37.04
N LYS A 2 13.19 -23.25 -35.77
CA LYS A 2 11.82 -23.54 -35.29
C LYS A 2 11.08 -22.18 -35.26
N PRO A 3 9.84 -22.09 -35.79
CA PRO A 3 9.07 -20.86 -35.67
C PRO A 3 8.74 -20.62 -34.20
N SER A 4 8.86 -19.37 -33.77
CA SER A 4 8.70 -18.95 -32.39
C SER A 4 7.30 -19.29 -31.87
N LEU A 5 7.23 -19.94 -30.74
CA LEU A 5 6.02 -20.29 -29.99
C LEU A 5 5.13 -19.05 -29.64
N TYR A 6 5.61 -17.85 -29.87
CA TYR A 6 4.88 -16.58 -29.65
C TYR A 6 3.61 -16.45 -30.53
N HIS A 7 3.64 -16.93 -31.77
CA HIS A 7 2.48 -16.81 -32.67
C HIS A 7 1.34 -17.79 -32.36
N VAL A 8 1.66 -18.94 -31.75
CA VAL A 8 0.64 -19.95 -31.38
C VAL A 8 -0.15 -19.52 -30.13
N ARG A 9 0.48 -18.77 -29.22
CA ARG A 9 -0.15 -18.33 -27.96
C ARG A 9 -1.04 -17.11 -28.11
N LEU A 10 -0.72 -16.18 -29.03
CA LEU A 10 -1.62 -15.08 -29.37
C LEU A 10 -2.93 -15.58 -30.03
N SER A 11 -2.86 -16.67 -30.80
CA SER A 11 -4.04 -17.30 -31.41
C SER A 11 -4.97 -17.99 -30.40
N LEU A 12 -4.44 -18.55 -29.31
CA LEU A 12 -5.24 -19.11 -28.22
C LEU A 12 -5.92 -18.03 -27.38
N LEU A 13 -5.25 -16.90 -27.16
CA LEU A 13 -5.84 -15.73 -26.46
C LEU A 13 -6.94 -15.08 -27.31
N SER A 14 -6.74 -14.96 -28.63
CA SER A 14 -7.77 -14.45 -29.54
C SER A 14 -8.96 -15.41 -29.66
N SER A 15 -8.74 -16.75 -29.60
CA SER A 15 -9.81 -17.75 -29.59
C SER A 15 -10.64 -17.73 -28.31
N ALA A 16 -10.01 -17.50 -27.14
CA ALA A 16 -10.72 -17.40 -25.86
C ALA A 16 -11.58 -16.12 -25.79
N LEU A 17 -11.14 -15.01 -26.38
CA LEU A 17 -11.93 -13.79 -26.49
C LEU A 17 -13.08 -13.93 -27.50
N PHE A 18 -12.88 -14.67 -28.60
CA PHE A 18 -13.90 -14.90 -29.62
C PHE A 18 -14.96 -15.92 -29.16
N THR A 19 -14.61 -16.94 -28.40
CA THR A 19 -15.57 -17.90 -27.84
C THR A 19 -16.47 -17.29 -26.76
N MET A 20 -16.01 -16.27 -26.02
CA MET A 20 -16.87 -15.54 -25.08
C MET A 20 -17.91 -14.64 -25.81
N SER A 21 -17.64 -14.20 -27.05
CA SER A 21 -18.60 -13.43 -27.85
C SER A 21 -19.64 -14.31 -28.56
N SER A 22 -19.38 -15.62 -28.72
CA SER A 22 -20.28 -16.55 -29.45
C SER A 22 -21.40 -17.15 -28.59
N PHE A 23 -21.39 -16.95 -27.26
CA PHE A 23 -22.48 -17.43 -26.37
C PHE A 23 -23.67 -16.48 -26.27
N VAL A 24 -23.78 -15.44 -27.10
CA VAL A 24 -24.81 -14.41 -27.00
C VAL A 24 -26.01 -14.63 -27.94
N PHE A 25 -25.99 -15.65 -28.80
CA PHE A 25 -27.11 -15.94 -29.68
C PHE A 25 -27.79 -17.28 -29.33
N ALA A 26 -28.75 -17.23 -28.40
CA ALA A 26 -29.86 -18.15 -28.35
C ALA A 26 -31.15 -17.35 -28.25
N GLU A 27 -31.95 -17.52 -29.26
CA GLU A 27 -33.20 -16.84 -29.56
C GLU A 27 -34.31 -17.17 -28.55
N ASP A 28 -35.07 -16.15 -28.13
CA ASP A 28 -36.29 -16.25 -27.31
C ASP A 28 -37.34 -17.15 -27.96
N GLN A 29 -37.77 -18.19 -27.27
CA GLN A 29 -39.10 -18.81 -27.50
C GLN A 29 -39.96 -18.62 -26.26
N ASN A 30 -41.07 -17.93 -26.48
CA ASN A 30 -42.20 -17.72 -25.59
C ASN A 30 -42.74 -19.02 -24.99
N ILE A 31 -42.81 -19.13 -23.68
CA ILE A 31 -43.70 -20.05 -22.99
C ILE A 31 -44.33 -19.32 -21.81
N ASP A 32 -45.68 -19.21 -21.85
CA ASP A 32 -46.54 -18.72 -20.79
C ASP A 32 -46.37 -19.49 -19.48
N SER A 33 -46.19 -18.80 -18.37
CA SER A 33 -46.21 -19.39 -17.03
C SER A 33 -46.71 -18.43 -15.96
N PRO A 34 -47.34 -18.95 -14.87
CA PRO A 34 -48.10 -18.18 -13.90
C PRO A 34 -47.25 -17.37 -12.93
N PRO A 35 -47.80 -16.40 -12.19
CA PRO A 35 -47.03 -15.43 -11.44
C PRO A 35 -46.43 -16.06 -10.18
N VAL A 36 -45.10 -16.11 -10.14
CA VAL A 36 -44.33 -16.36 -8.93
C VAL A 36 -43.99 -15.01 -8.30
N VAL A 37 -44.38 -14.83 -7.04
CA VAL A 37 -43.93 -13.69 -6.21
C VAL A 37 -42.42 -13.86 -5.97
N THR A 38 -41.63 -13.16 -6.73
CA THR A 38 -40.18 -13.06 -6.52
C THR A 38 -39.88 -11.77 -5.80
N SER A 39 -39.36 -11.89 -4.58
CA SER A 39 -38.59 -10.81 -3.97
C SER A 39 -37.33 -10.61 -4.81
N THR A 40 -37.37 -9.68 -5.73
CA THR A 40 -36.24 -9.24 -6.50
C THR A 40 -35.24 -8.55 -5.54
N GLN A 41 -34.25 -9.27 -5.07
CA GLN A 41 -33.06 -8.62 -4.53
C GLN A 41 -32.44 -7.79 -5.66
N VAL A 42 -32.65 -6.51 -5.62
CA VAL A 42 -32.01 -5.55 -6.50
C VAL A 42 -30.53 -5.58 -6.16
N LEU A 43 -29.75 -6.22 -6.99
CA LEU A 43 -28.27 -6.08 -6.95
C LEU A 43 -27.94 -4.59 -6.87
N PRO A 44 -27.03 -4.16 -6.01
CA PRO A 44 -26.66 -2.76 -5.89
C PRO A 44 -26.34 -2.23 -7.29
N THR A 45 -27.17 -1.35 -7.76
CA THR A 45 -27.01 -0.63 -9.01
C THR A 45 -25.61 -0.01 -8.96
N LEU A 46 -24.79 -0.22 -9.99
CA LEU A 46 -23.56 0.55 -10.18
C LEU A 46 -23.97 2.03 -10.29
N THR A 47 -24.14 2.69 -9.17
CA THR A 47 -24.30 4.13 -9.13
C THR A 47 -22.91 4.69 -9.31
N PHE A 48 -22.58 5.04 -10.55
CA PHE A 48 -21.45 5.90 -10.83
C PHE A 48 -21.75 7.25 -10.20
N ASN A 49 -21.36 7.42 -8.95
CA ASN A 49 -21.28 8.75 -8.37
C ASN A 49 -20.11 9.44 -9.07
N ALA A 50 -20.42 10.27 -10.05
CA ALA A 50 -19.48 11.07 -10.82
C ALA A 50 -18.81 12.19 -10.00
N SER A 51 -18.86 12.16 -8.68
CA SER A 51 -18.08 13.05 -7.84
C SER A 51 -16.63 12.57 -7.79
N ALA A 52 -15.88 12.85 -8.84
CA ALA A 52 -14.47 12.51 -9.01
C ALA A 52 -13.51 13.50 -8.33
N GLY A 53 -14.03 14.53 -7.72
CA GLY A 53 -13.29 15.33 -6.74
C GLY A 53 -13.12 14.54 -5.44
N PRO A 54 -12.21 14.93 -4.53
CA PRO A 54 -12.27 14.43 -3.17
C PRO A 54 -13.71 14.62 -2.72
N LYS A 55 -14.45 13.49 -2.52
CA LYS A 55 -15.84 13.57 -2.05
C LYS A 55 -15.86 14.64 -0.98
N LYS A 56 -16.73 15.67 -1.12
CA LYS A 56 -16.94 16.68 -0.09
C LYS A 56 -16.87 15.95 1.23
N GLN A 57 -15.85 16.27 2.00
CA GLN A 57 -15.57 15.64 3.29
C GLN A 57 -16.92 15.48 3.98
N GLN A 58 -17.26 14.25 4.37
CA GLN A 58 -18.58 13.90 4.90
C GLN A 58 -19.07 15.07 5.78
N ASP A 59 -20.27 15.61 5.59
CA ASP A 59 -20.77 16.89 6.17
C ASP A 59 -20.54 17.04 7.69
N ASP A 60 -20.14 15.95 8.33
CA ASP A 60 -19.84 15.86 9.75
C ASP A 60 -18.42 16.33 10.16
N ASP A 61 -17.43 16.39 9.25
CA ASP A 61 -16.05 16.79 9.57
C ASP A 61 -15.67 18.09 8.85
N ILE A 62 -15.59 19.19 9.60
CA ILE A 62 -15.21 20.51 9.07
C ILE A 62 -13.69 20.74 8.98
N SER A 63 -12.85 19.76 9.33
CA SER A 63 -11.39 19.90 9.27
C SER A 63 -10.90 20.28 7.88
N ALA A 64 -9.94 21.21 7.82
CA ALA A 64 -9.28 21.64 6.58
C ALA A 64 -8.11 20.72 6.16
N VAL A 65 -7.81 19.65 6.91
CA VAL A 65 -6.73 18.72 6.57
C VAL A 65 -7.09 17.90 5.32
N PRO A 66 -6.24 17.91 4.27
CA PRO A 66 -6.55 17.23 3.00
C PRO A 66 -6.50 15.71 3.12
N LYS A 67 -7.49 15.04 2.51
CA LYS A 67 -7.65 13.59 2.50
C LYS A 67 -8.08 13.12 1.10
N THR A 68 -7.37 12.15 0.55
CA THR A 68 -7.78 11.46 -0.70
C THR A 68 -8.44 10.15 -0.33
N VAL A 69 -9.59 9.84 -0.95
CA VAL A 69 -10.33 8.60 -0.72
C VAL A 69 -10.39 7.79 -2.01
N ILE A 70 -9.99 6.51 -1.93
CA ILE A 70 -10.13 5.52 -2.99
C ILE A 70 -11.23 4.55 -2.52
N THR A 71 -12.34 4.49 -3.24
CA THR A 71 -13.48 3.65 -2.85
C THR A 71 -13.31 2.22 -3.37
N ARG A 72 -14.04 1.27 -2.77
CA ARG A 72 -14.10 -0.12 -3.25
C ARG A 72 -14.61 -0.21 -4.68
N GLU A 73 -15.62 0.59 -5.04
CA GLU A 73 -16.16 0.66 -6.40
C GLU A 73 -15.07 1.07 -7.40
N GLU A 74 -14.25 2.06 -7.03
CA GLU A 74 -13.12 2.50 -7.83
C GLU A 74 -12.07 1.40 -7.98
N MET A 75 -11.72 0.69 -6.91
CA MET A 75 -10.79 -0.44 -6.97
C MET A 75 -11.29 -1.53 -7.92
N ARG A 76 -12.59 -1.85 -7.87
CA ARG A 76 -13.21 -2.83 -8.76
C ARG A 76 -13.29 -2.37 -10.21
N GLU A 77 -13.55 -1.09 -10.43
CA GLU A 77 -13.62 -0.48 -11.77
C GLU A 77 -12.29 -0.61 -12.51
N TYR A 78 -11.17 -0.41 -11.79
CA TYR A 78 -9.83 -0.51 -12.35
C TYR A 78 -9.21 -1.90 -12.25
N GLY A 79 -9.90 -2.86 -11.66
CA GLY A 79 -9.43 -4.24 -11.55
C GLY A 79 -8.29 -4.45 -10.57
N ASP A 80 -8.19 -3.58 -9.55
CA ASP A 80 -7.18 -3.72 -8.51
C ASP A 80 -7.34 -5.05 -7.77
N GLN A 81 -6.24 -5.73 -7.55
CA GLN A 81 -6.20 -6.99 -6.83
C GLN A 81 -5.68 -6.82 -5.40
N THR A 82 -4.99 -5.72 -5.14
CA THR A 82 -4.35 -5.40 -3.87
C THR A 82 -4.50 -3.92 -3.53
N VAL A 83 -4.28 -3.57 -2.26
CA VAL A 83 -4.12 -2.17 -1.81
C VAL A 83 -3.02 -1.45 -2.60
N MET A 84 -1.94 -2.17 -2.92
CA MET A 84 -0.80 -1.61 -3.64
C MET A 84 -1.16 -1.20 -5.07
N ASP A 85 -2.07 -1.93 -5.74
CA ASP A 85 -2.53 -1.56 -7.09
C ASP A 85 -3.32 -0.25 -7.05
N ALA A 86 -4.19 -0.08 -6.04
CA ALA A 86 -4.91 1.16 -5.84
C ALA A 86 -3.97 2.35 -5.58
N LEU A 87 -2.92 2.16 -4.76
CA LEU A 87 -1.95 3.19 -4.44
C LEU A 87 -1.04 3.59 -5.61
N ARG A 88 -0.88 2.74 -6.63
CA ARG A 88 -0.17 3.11 -7.88
C ARG A 88 -0.83 4.26 -8.62
N ARG A 89 -2.13 4.43 -8.44
CA ARG A 89 -2.89 5.54 -9.04
C ARG A 89 -2.95 6.78 -8.15
N ALA A 90 -2.52 6.67 -6.89
CA ALA A 90 -2.48 7.81 -5.98
C ALA A 90 -1.20 8.63 -6.20
N ALA A 91 -1.35 9.95 -6.33
CA ALA A 91 -0.22 10.85 -6.57
C ALA A 91 0.75 10.90 -5.38
N GLY A 92 2.05 10.98 -5.70
CA GLY A 92 3.14 11.08 -4.73
C GLY A 92 3.77 9.73 -4.34
N PHE A 93 3.18 8.59 -4.71
CA PHE A 93 3.72 7.28 -4.40
C PHE A 93 4.66 6.77 -5.50
N GLN A 94 5.79 6.23 -5.07
CA GLN A 94 6.70 5.46 -5.90
C GLN A 94 6.75 4.04 -5.36
N LEU A 95 6.24 3.10 -6.15
CA LEU A 95 6.09 1.71 -5.78
C LEU A 95 7.16 0.87 -6.47
N PRO A 96 7.80 -0.08 -5.77
CA PRO A 96 8.64 -1.07 -6.44
C PRO A 96 7.75 -1.96 -7.31
N ASN A 97 8.30 -2.44 -8.43
CA ASN A 97 7.58 -3.42 -9.23
C ASN A 97 7.57 -4.77 -8.50
N PHE A 98 6.38 -5.39 -8.41
CA PHE A 98 6.23 -6.73 -7.84
C PHE A 98 7.11 -7.73 -8.59
N GLY A 99 7.95 -8.45 -7.86
CA GLY A 99 8.76 -9.55 -8.41
C GLY A 99 9.95 -9.15 -9.29
N GLN A 100 10.23 -7.86 -9.47
CA GLN A 100 11.29 -7.39 -10.37
C GLN A 100 12.51 -6.76 -9.65
N GLY A 101 12.48 -6.63 -8.35
CA GLY A 101 13.65 -6.16 -7.59
C GLY A 101 14.63 -7.31 -7.33
N PRO A 102 15.93 -7.01 -7.16
CA PRO A 102 16.95 -8.01 -6.83
C PRO A 102 16.63 -8.86 -5.60
N ARG A 103 15.68 -8.45 -4.78
CA ARG A 103 15.39 -9.04 -3.48
C ARG A 103 14.01 -9.69 -3.36
N GLY A 104 13.24 -9.82 -4.47
CA GLY A 104 11.96 -10.54 -4.49
C GLY A 104 10.86 -10.02 -3.53
N GLY A 105 11.15 -8.98 -2.77
CA GLY A 105 10.26 -8.38 -1.79
C GLY A 105 9.61 -7.12 -2.32
N GLY A 106 8.59 -7.26 -3.14
CA GLY A 106 7.77 -6.14 -3.63
C GLY A 106 6.69 -5.67 -2.66
N GLY A 107 6.86 -5.88 -1.36
CA GLY A 107 5.91 -5.46 -0.34
C GLY A 107 5.95 -3.96 -0.04
N ALA A 108 5.12 -3.53 0.89
CA ALA A 108 5.02 -2.14 1.37
C ALA A 108 6.35 -1.52 1.82
N SER A 109 7.34 -2.35 2.18
CA SER A 109 8.68 -1.91 2.64
C SER A 109 9.52 -1.18 1.59
N GLY A 110 9.26 -1.40 0.30
CA GLY A 110 9.94 -0.70 -0.80
C GLY A 110 9.23 0.55 -1.31
N MET A 111 8.06 0.85 -0.79
CA MET A 111 7.29 2.03 -1.18
C MET A 111 7.92 3.32 -0.63
N ARG A 112 7.95 4.36 -1.46
CA ARG A 112 8.34 5.71 -1.07
C ARG A 112 7.21 6.69 -1.35
N PHE A 113 7.08 7.67 -0.48
CA PHE A 113 6.17 8.78 -0.70
C PHE A 113 6.96 10.09 -0.82
N ARG A 114 6.83 10.77 -1.99
CA ARG A 114 7.49 12.06 -2.29
C ARG A 114 9.01 12.05 -2.03
N GLY A 115 9.69 10.97 -2.38
CA GLY A 115 11.13 10.79 -2.15
C GLY A 115 11.56 10.60 -0.68
N GLY A 116 10.62 10.61 0.25
CA GLY A 116 10.84 10.30 1.66
C GLY A 116 10.72 8.81 1.98
N GLY A 117 10.48 8.49 3.24
CA GLY A 117 10.31 7.10 3.70
C GLY A 117 9.01 6.44 3.28
N ALA A 118 8.85 5.18 3.68
CA ALA A 118 7.62 4.43 3.49
C ALA A 118 6.44 5.06 4.27
N PRO A 119 5.21 5.01 3.72
CA PRO A 119 4.02 5.46 4.44
C PRO A 119 3.71 4.54 5.63
N THR A 120 2.91 5.05 6.56
CA THR A 120 2.34 4.26 7.65
C THR A 120 0.97 3.74 7.24
N PHE A 121 0.72 2.46 7.49
CA PHE A 121 -0.55 1.83 7.21
C PHE A 121 -1.36 1.66 8.49
N LEU A 122 -2.67 1.93 8.39
CA LEU A 122 -3.64 1.69 9.45
C LEU A 122 -4.75 0.78 8.91
N ILE A 123 -5.33 -0.04 9.79
CA ILE A 123 -6.61 -0.71 9.55
C ILE A 123 -7.62 -0.16 10.56
N ASN A 124 -8.71 0.42 10.07
CA ASN A 124 -9.75 1.03 10.91
C ASN A 124 -9.20 2.05 11.93
N GLY A 125 -8.09 2.75 11.57
CA GLY A 125 -7.41 3.73 12.41
C GLY A 125 -6.33 3.14 13.33
N GLU A 126 -6.13 1.82 13.36
CA GLU A 126 -5.08 1.17 14.14
C GLU A 126 -3.82 0.95 13.31
N PRO A 127 -2.64 1.40 13.75
CA PRO A 127 -1.38 1.16 13.06
C PRO A 127 -1.08 -0.32 12.90
N ILE A 128 -0.50 -0.67 11.75
CA ILE A 128 -0.03 -2.01 11.46
C ILE A 128 1.49 -2.02 11.55
N GLN A 129 2.04 -2.90 12.36
CA GLN A 129 3.48 -3.15 12.36
C GLN A 129 3.87 -3.92 11.09
N GLY A 130 5.00 -3.54 10.48
CA GLY A 130 5.68 -4.41 9.53
C GLY A 130 6.35 -5.55 10.29
N GLY A 131 6.62 -6.69 9.62
CA GLY A 131 7.41 -7.76 10.21
C GLY A 131 8.77 -7.25 10.72
N PRO A 132 9.37 -7.91 11.73
CA PRO A 132 10.60 -7.47 12.39
C PRO A 132 11.75 -7.16 11.43
N ARG A 133 11.81 -7.85 10.28
CA ARG A 133 12.86 -7.67 9.26
C ARG A 133 12.34 -7.10 7.94
N GLY A 134 11.23 -6.35 7.98
CA GLY A 134 10.60 -5.79 6.79
C GLY A 134 9.98 -6.87 5.90
N GLY A 135 9.57 -7.98 6.50
CA GLY A 135 8.83 -9.06 5.86
C GLY A 135 7.48 -8.63 5.30
N MET A 136 6.69 -9.58 4.79
CA MET A 136 5.37 -9.29 4.23
C MET A 136 4.45 -8.68 5.28
N SER A 137 3.83 -7.57 4.91
CA SER A 137 2.85 -6.88 5.75
C SER A 137 1.48 -7.57 5.68
N ILE A 138 0.65 -7.37 6.72
CA ILE A 138 -0.77 -7.76 6.70
C ILE A 138 -1.50 -7.15 5.49
N ILE A 139 -1.04 -6.00 4.97
CA ILE A 139 -1.61 -5.32 3.80
C ILE A 139 -1.59 -6.18 2.55
N ASP A 140 -0.58 -7.03 2.40
CA ASP A 140 -0.43 -7.92 1.25
C ASP A 140 -1.47 -9.05 1.24
N THR A 141 -2.18 -9.24 2.35
CA THR A 141 -3.24 -10.25 2.52
C THR A 141 -4.65 -9.67 2.48
N ILE A 142 -4.80 -8.33 2.57
CA ILE A 142 -6.10 -7.66 2.50
C ILE A 142 -6.56 -7.59 1.05
N THR A 143 -7.70 -8.20 0.76
CA THR A 143 -8.29 -8.18 -0.58
C THR A 143 -9.25 -7.00 -0.75
N PRO A 144 -9.49 -6.50 -1.99
CA PRO A 144 -10.42 -5.40 -2.24
C PRO A 144 -11.84 -5.66 -1.72
N GLU A 145 -12.23 -6.93 -1.62
CA GLU A 145 -13.54 -7.33 -1.11
C GLU A 145 -13.74 -6.98 0.36
N MET A 146 -12.66 -7.01 1.15
CA MET A 146 -12.66 -6.64 2.57
C MET A 146 -12.72 -5.14 2.79
N ILE A 147 -12.38 -4.34 1.78
CA ILE A 147 -12.18 -2.90 1.89
C ILE A 147 -13.47 -2.16 1.56
N GLU A 148 -13.84 -1.19 2.39
CA GLU A 148 -14.85 -0.19 2.08
C GLU A 148 -14.24 0.98 1.30
N ARG A 149 -13.10 1.49 1.81
CA ARG A 149 -12.32 2.56 1.20
C ARG A 149 -10.91 2.60 1.74
N ILE A 150 -10.01 3.20 0.98
CA ILE A 150 -8.66 3.55 1.41
C ILE A 150 -8.60 5.07 1.55
N GLU A 151 -8.21 5.55 2.71
CA GLU A 151 -8.02 6.96 3.01
C GLU A 151 -6.53 7.29 3.01
N VAL A 152 -6.12 8.17 2.10
CA VAL A 152 -4.72 8.60 1.98
C VAL A 152 -4.62 10.02 2.53
N VAL A 153 -3.91 10.17 3.65
CA VAL A 153 -3.59 11.46 4.26
C VAL A 153 -2.13 11.76 3.97
N LYS A 154 -1.89 12.69 3.07
CA LYS A 154 -0.54 13.04 2.58
C LYS A 154 0.28 13.83 3.59
N GLN A 155 -0.40 14.52 4.48
CA GLN A 155 0.18 15.23 5.64
C GLN A 155 -0.52 14.69 6.89
N PRO A 156 0.21 14.18 7.90
CA PRO A 156 -0.41 13.65 9.11
C PRO A 156 -1.29 14.71 9.79
N SER A 157 -2.49 14.33 10.22
CA SER A 157 -3.29 15.11 11.16
C SER A 157 -2.83 14.81 12.58
N VAL A 158 -3.18 15.66 13.54
CA VAL A 158 -2.79 15.45 14.94
C VAL A 158 -3.38 14.17 15.55
N ALA A 159 -4.52 13.69 15.05
CA ALA A 159 -5.15 12.44 15.48
C ALA A 159 -4.39 11.19 15.01
N GLN A 160 -3.49 11.34 14.05
CA GLN A 160 -2.71 10.24 13.50
C GLN A 160 -1.33 10.23 14.15
N SER A 161 -0.87 9.04 14.54
CA SER A 161 0.44 8.89 15.15
C SER A 161 1.55 9.51 14.30
N SER A 162 2.48 10.21 14.93
CA SER A 162 3.70 10.76 14.34
C SER A 162 4.64 9.71 13.73
N VAL A 163 4.37 8.42 13.96
CA VAL A 163 5.01 7.32 13.21
C VAL A 163 4.81 7.49 11.70
N ALA A 164 3.82 8.29 11.29
CA ALA A 164 3.44 8.60 9.92
C ALA A 164 4.17 9.84 9.36
N SER A 165 5.46 9.80 9.29
CA SER A 165 6.27 10.93 8.81
C SER A 165 6.15 11.23 7.32
N SER A 166 5.71 10.27 6.50
CA SER A 166 5.63 10.43 5.05
C SER A 166 4.19 10.61 4.55
N ALA A 167 3.33 9.66 4.82
CA ALA A 167 1.90 9.65 4.56
C ALA A 167 1.23 8.61 5.45
N VAL A 168 -0.07 8.76 5.70
CA VAL A 168 -0.91 7.74 6.35
C VAL A 168 -1.85 7.14 5.33
N ILE A 169 -1.89 5.82 5.27
CA ILE A 169 -2.83 5.05 4.46
C ILE A 169 -3.72 4.26 5.41
N ASN A 170 -4.95 4.73 5.60
CA ASN A 170 -5.92 4.10 6.48
C ASN A 170 -6.90 3.24 5.66
N ILE A 171 -6.82 1.94 5.83
CA ILE A 171 -7.68 0.97 5.18
C ILE A 171 -8.92 0.79 6.05
N ILE A 172 -10.06 1.26 5.57
CA ILE A 172 -11.34 1.09 6.24
C ILE A 172 -11.97 -0.18 5.71
N LEU A 173 -12.19 -1.14 6.60
CA LEU A 173 -12.81 -2.40 6.26
C LEU A 173 -14.33 -2.25 6.14
N LYS A 174 -14.95 -3.10 5.31
CA LYS A 174 -16.38 -3.14 5.06
C LYS A 174 -17.14 -3.35 6.37
N GLU A 175 -18.20 -2.59 6.57
CA GLU A 175 -19.17 -2.85 7.64
C GLU A 175 -20.17 -3.95 7.23
N PRO A 176 -20.68 -4.76 8.18
CA PRO A 176 -21.70 -5.76 7.91
C PRO A 176 -22.95 -5.12 7.29
N MET A 177 -23.60 -5.82 6.36
CA MET A 177 -24.85 -5.34 5.75
C MET A 177 -26.05 -5.60 6.67
N ASP A 178 -27.10 -4.79 6.53
CA ASP A 178 -28.37 -4.90 7.29
C ASP A 178 -29.28 -6.05 6.79
N THR A 179 -28.68 -7.16 6.35
CA THR A 179 -29.39 -8.36 5.93
C THR A 179 -28.98 -9.52 6.83
N ARG A 180 -29.85 -10.52 6.95
CA ARG A 180 -29.59 -11.65 7.86
C ARG A 180 -28.30 -12.39 7.52
N ILE A 181 -28.03 -12.58 6.23
CA ILE A 181 -26.77 -13.16 5.75
C ILE A 181 -26.49 -12.75 4.30
N ASN A 182 -25.27 -12.37 4.03
CA ASN A 182 -24.72 -12.22 2.68
C ASN A 182 -23.40 -12.98 2.64
N GLY A 183 -23.08 -13.54 1.50
CA GLY A 183 -21.82 -14.23 1.32
C GLY A 183 -21.22 -14.00 -0.07
N THR A 184 -19.93 -14.17 -0.15
CA THR A 184 -19.15 -14.15 -1.40
C THR A 184 -18.09 -15.23 -1.32
N VAL A 185 -18.02 -16.08 -2.34
CA VAL A 185 -16.91 -17.00 -2.55
C VAL A 185 -16.23 -16.61 -3.86
N LYS A 186 -14.92 -16.46 -3.85
CA LYS A 186 -14.12 -16.11 -5.02
C LYS A 186 -12.99 -17.11 -5.19
N LEU A 187 -12.82 -17.61 -6.40
CA LEU A 187 -11.73 -18.48 -6.82
C LEU A 187 -10.86 -17.71 -7.80
N GLY A 188 -9.56 -17.72 -7.59
CA GLY A 188 -8.59 -17.06 -8.46
C GLY A 188 -7.52 -18.03 -8.95
N TYR A 189 -7.18 -17.90 -10.24
CA TYR A 189 -6.05 -18.58 -10.86
C TYR A 189 -5.25 -17.60 -11.69
N GLY A 190 -3.93 -17.58 -11.49
CA GLY A 190 -3.02 -16.72 -12.24
C GLY A 190 -1.81 -17.50 -12.74
N LEU A 191 -1.35 -17.13 -13.93
CA LEU A 191 -0.18 -17.72 -14.56
C LEU A 191 0.69 -16.65 -15.23
N ARG A 192 2.00 -16.83 -15.13
CA ARG A 192 3.04 -16.11 -15.86
C ARG A 192 4.10 -17.11 -16.26
N GLU A 193 4.47 -17.15 -17.52
CA GLU A 193 5.45 -18.12 -18.01
C GLU A 193 6.26 -17.54 -19.17
N SER A 194 7.59 -17.69 -19.11
CA SER A 194 8.53 -17.40 -20.20
C SER A 194 9.81 -18.19 -19.98
N GLY A 195 10.12 -19.11 -20.88
CA GLY A 195 11.33 -19.94 -20.82
C GLY A 195 11.43 -20.73 -19.51
N ARG A 196 12.42 -20.39 -18.66
CA ARG A 196 12.62 -21.01 -17.34
C ARG A 196 11.92 -20.25 -16.20
N GLN A 197 11.24 -19.16 -16.50
CA GLN A 197 10.54 -18.35 -15.53
C GLN A 197 9.07 -18.71 -15.52
N GLU A 198 8.54 -18.99 -14.35
CA GLU A 198 7.15 -19.40 -14.15
C GLU A 198 6.62 -18.81 -12.85
N MET A 199 5.35 -18.41 -12.84
CA MET A 199 4.62 -18.12 -11.62
C MET A 199 3.21 -18.66 -11.74
N GLU A 200 2.84 -19.54 -10.84
CA GLU A 200 1.46 -19.98 -10.65
C GLU A 200 0.91 -19.37 -9.36
N ARG A 201 -0.31 -18.84 -9.42
CA ARG A 201 -1.04 -18.32 -8.25
C ARG A 201 -2.41 -18.97 -8.19
N LYS A 202 -2.77 -19.50 -7.03
CA LYS A 202 -4.10 -20.02 -6.69
C LYS A 202 -4.62 -19.26 -5.48
N GLN A 203 -5.90 -18.92 -5.50
CA GLN A 203 -6.51 -18.14 -4.43
C GLN A 203 -7.95 -18.56 -4.19
N ILE A 204 -8.32 -18.62 -2.92
CA ILE A 204 -9.69 -18.83 -2.45
C ILE A 204 -9.98 -17.73 -1.44
N ASP A 205 -11.05 -16.96 -1.69
CA ASP A 205 -11.56 -15.94 -0.75
C ASP A 205 -12.98 -16.31 -0.37
N VAL A 206 -13.29 -16.20 0.91
CA VAL A 206 -14.63 -16.38 1.46
C VAL A 206 -14.96 -15.18 2.33
N GLN A 207 -16.09 -14.58 2.07
CA GLN A 207 -16.66 -13.55 2.92
C GLN A 207 -18.10 -13.90 3.27
N ALA A 208 -18.48 -13.67 4.52
CA ALA A 208 -19.84 -13.73 4.97
C ALA A 208 -20.07 -12.58 5.94
N ASP A 209 -21.21 -11.90 5.83
CA ASP A 209 -21.58 -10.84 6.74
C ASP A 209 -23.10 -10.81 6.90
N GLY A 210 -23.56 -10.28 8.03
CA GLY A 210 -24.98 -10.14 8.29
C GLY A 210 -25.28 -9.48 9.61
N ARG A 211 -26.59 -9.29 9.84
CA ARG A 211 -27.13 -8.70 11.05
C ARG A 211 -28.36 -9.48 11.53
N GLU A 212 -28.42 -9.70 12.82
CA GLU A 212 -29.58 -10.24 13.50
C GLU A 212 -29.81 -9.48 14.80
N ASN A 213 -30.92 -8.75 14.90
CA ASN A 213 -31.23 -7.85 16.02
C ASN A 213 -30.12 -6.82 16.27
N GLN A 214 -29.54 -6.82 17.47
CA GLN A 214 -28.43 -5.94 17.89
C GLN A 214 -27.05 -6.47 17.50
N TRP A 215 -26.96 -7.69 16.94
CA TRP A 215 -25.71 -8.31 16.56
C TRP A 215 -25.46 -8.16 15.08
N SER A 216 -24.28 -7.63 14.74
CA SER A 216 -23.76 -7.67 13.37
C SER A 216 -22.47 -8.49 13.36
N TYR A 217 -22.29 -9.29 12.33
CA TYR A 217 -21.12 -10.17 12.22
C TYR A 217 -20.57 -10.16 10.81
N SER A 218 -19.25 -10.30 10.71
CA SER A 218 -18.61 -10.58 9.42
C SER A 218 -17.44 -11.55 9.61
N LEU A 219 -17.18 -12.30 8.57
CA LEU A 219 -16.08 -13.23 8.46
C LEU A 219 -15.40 -13.01 7.12
N SER A 220 -14.09 -12.83 7.14
CA SER A 220 -13.26 -12.86 5.94
C SER A 220 -12.19 -13.92 6.10
N ALA A 221 -12.04 -14.79 5.11
CA ALA A 221 -11.00 -15.81 5.06
C ALA A 221 -10.37 -15.82 3.66
N ASN A 222 -9.06 -15.90 3.62
CA ASN A 222 -8.29 -15.97 2.37
C ASN A 222 -7.22 -17.04 2.49
N GLN A 223 -7.08 -17.82 1.41
CA GLN A 223 -5.96 -18.74 1.22
C GLN A 223 -5.36 -18.50 -0.15
N MET A 224 -4.04 -18.29 -0.20
CA MET A 224 -3.30 -18.06 -1.42
C MET A 224 -2.05 -18.94 -1.47
N TRP A 225 -1.78 -19.51 -2.64
CA TRP A 225 -0.53 -20.21 -2.95
C TRP A 225 0.12 -19.56 -4.16
N ILE A 226 1.42 -19.35 -4.08
CA ILE A 226 2.23 -18.76 -5.15
C ILE A 226 3.49 -19.59 -5.30
N ASP A 227 3.64 -20.21 -6.45
CA ASP A 227 4.86 -20.89 -6.88
C ASP A 227 5.51 -20.01 -7.94
N ASN A 228 6.73 -19.55 -7.70
CA ASN A 228 7.40 -18.57 -8.58
C ASN A 228 8.85 -18.97 -8.81
N THR A 229 9.20 -19.23 -10.04
CA THR A 229 10.58 -19.39 -10.51
C THR A 229 10.98 -18.16 -11.33
N SER A 230 12.07 -17.53 -10.96
CA SER A 230 12.59 -16.33 -11.61
C SER A 230 14.07 -16.51 -11.99
N VAL A 231 14.47 -15.87 -13.08
CA VAL A 231 15.86 -15.81 -13.54
C VAL A 231 16.32 -14.36 -13.48
N SER A 232 17.40 -14.10 -12.75
CA SER A 232 18.11 -12.82 -12.80
C SER A 232 19.47 -13.01 -13.47
N LYS A 233 19.89 -12.03 -14.28
CA LYS A 233 21.20 -12.01 -14.93
C LYS A 233 22.04 -10.94 -14.28
N THR A 234 23.27 -11.29 -13.94
CA THR A 234 24.28 -10.36 -13.44
C THR A 234 25.45 -10.37 -14.41
N GLU A 235 25.72 -9.22 -15.03
CA GLU A 235 26.87 -8.97 -15.91
C GLU A 235 27.93 -8.21 -15.10
N SER A 236 29.18 -8.60 -15.24
CA SER A 236 30.33 -7.94 -14.61
C SER A 236 31.52 -7.98 -15.56
N GLU A 237 32.64 -7.34 -15.20
CA GLU A 237 33.89 -7.42 -15.96
C GLU A 237 34.37 -8.86 -16.17
N THR A 238 34.03 -9.79 -15.28
CA THR A 238 34.44 -11.20 -15.34
C THR A 238 33.49 -12.10 -16.12
N GLY A 239 32.40 -11.54 -16.67
CA GLY A 239 31.41 -12.26 -17.48
C GLY A 239 29.97 -12.17 -16.94
N THR A 240 29.08 -12.94 -17.56
CA THR A 240 27.65 -12.98 -17.23
C THR A 240 27.34 -14.24 -16.41
N ARG A 241 26.58 -14.07 -15.33
CA ARG A 241 26.04 -15.16 -14.50
C ARG A 241 24.51 -15.09 -14.48
N GLU A 242 23.88 -16.24 -14.56
CA GLU A 242 22.43 -16.37 -14.34
C GLU A 242 22.16 -16.95 -12.96
N ASN A 243 21.22 -16.36 -12.25
CA ASN A 243 20.74 -16.86 -10.97
C ASN A 243 19.28 -17.28 -11.10
N LEU A 244 19.01 -18.58 -10.91
CA LEU A 244 17.68 -19.17 -10.86
C LEU A 244 17.23 -19.23 -9.41
N ARG A 245 16.07 -18.65 -9.11
CA ARG A 245 15.47 -18.70 -7.78
C ARG A 245 14.02 -19.17 -7.86
N THR A 246 13.71 -20.19 -7.11
CA THR A 246 12.33 -20.66 -6.90
C THR A 246 11.85 -20.22 -5.53
N ILE A 247 10.64 -19.69 -5.44
CA ILE A 247 10.00 -19.29 -4.19
C ILE A 247 8.60 -19.87 -4.17
N ASN A 248 8.34 -20.75 -3.20
CA ASN A 248 7.01 -21.27 -2.91
C ASN A 248 6.45 -20.54 -1.70
N ARG A 249 5.25 -20.01 -1.82
CA ARG A 249 4.63 -19.23 -0.77
C ARG A 249 3.19 -19.68 -0.51
N SER A 250 2.85 -19.86 0.75
CA SER A 250 1.49 -20.09 1.22
C SER A 250 1.10 -18.98 2.20
N MET A 251 -0.07 -18.40 1.99
CA MET A 251 -0.58 -17.31 2.80
C MET A 251 -2.00 -17.61 3.22
N GLN A 252 -2.26 -17.53 4.52
CA GLN A 252 -3.58 -17.71 5.12
C GLN A 252 -3.94 -16.47 5.91
N MET A 253 -5.19 -16.07 5.81
CA MET A 253 -5.76 -15.03 6.65
C MET A 253 -7.17 -15.42 7.08
N PHE A 254 -7.50 -15.10 8.34
CA PHE A 254 -8.79 -15.31 8.93
C PHE A 254 -9.14 -14.10 9.80
N SER A 255 -10.26 -13.44 9.51
CA SER A 255 -10.65 -12.21 10.18
C SER A 255 -12.15 -12.19 10.48
N PRO A 256 -12.58 -12.73 11.64
CA PRO A 256 -13.93 -12.55 12.15
C PRO A 256 -14.08 -11.19 12.83
N ARG A 257 -15.26 -10.58 12.68
CA ARG A 257 -15.68 -9.37 13.38
C ARG A 257 -17.06 -9.60 13.97
N LEU A 258 -17.22 -9.15 15.20
CA LEU A 258 -18.50 -9.13 15.92
C LEU A 258 -18.76 -7.71 16.38
N GLN A 259 -19.99 -7.22 16.16
CA GLN A 259 -20.47 -5.94 16.64
C GLN A 259 -21.75 -6.15 17.42
N TYR A 260 -21.88 -5.46 18.54
CA TYR A 260 -23.07 -5.40 19.35
C TYR A 260 -23.53 -3.94 19.49
N ASP A 261 -24.72 -3.63 19.01
CA ASP A 261 -25.32 -2.32 19.13
C ASP A 261 -26.04 -2.25 20.49
N LEU A 262 -25.48 -1.48 21.43
CA LEU A 262 -26.06 -1.25 22.76
C LEU A 262 -27.37 -0.45 22.61
N ASP A 263 -27.35 0.54 21.74
CA ASP A 263 -28.46 1.38 21.33
C ASP A 263 -28.15 2.02 19.95
N ASP A 264 -28.97 2.95 19.47
CA ASP A 264 -28.80 3.64 18.19
C ASP A 264 -27.55 4.54 18.14
N GLN A 265 -26.94 4.82 19.28
CA GLN A 265 -25.80 5.73 19.41
C GLN A 265 -24.51 5.02 19.84
N GLN A 266 -24.60 3.83 20.40
CA GLN A 266 -23.48 3.15 21.05
C GLN A 266 -23.30 1.75 20.52
N LYS A 267 -22.05 1.37 20.22
CA LYS A 267 -21.71 0.03 19.77
C LYS A 267 -20.36 -0.45 20.33
N LEU A 268 -20.29 -1.76 20.55
CA LEU A 268 -19.08 -2.50 20.86
C LEU A 268 -18.68 -3.34 19.66
N ILE A 269 -17.40 -3.33 19.30
CA ILE A 269 -16.86 -4.06 18.15
C ILE A 269 -15.64 -4.83 18.60
N ALA A 270 -15.56 -6.11 18.22
CA ALA A 270 -14.39 -6.96 18.37
C ALA A 270 -13.98 -7.52 17.01
N GLU A 271 -12.73 -7.35 16.64
CA GLU A 271 -12.14 -7.82 15.37
C GLU A 271 -10.89 -8.64 15.67
N LEU A 272 -10.84 -9.88 15.20
CA LEU A 272 -9.65 -10.71 15.24
C LEU A 272 -9.03 -10.78 13.84
N PHE A 273 -7.72 -10.63 13.79
CA PHE A 273 -6.93 -10.91 12.59
C PHE A 273 -5.93 -12.02 12.90
N TYR A 274 -6.04 -13.11 12.19
CA TYR A 274 -5.04 -14.17 12.17
C TYR A 274 -4.43 -14.26 10.80
N ARG A 275 -3.10 -14.33 10.73
CA ARG A 275 -2.34 -14.48 9.50
C ARG A 275 -1.22 -15.48 9.70
N ASN A 276 -1.05 -16.36 8.72
CA ASN A 276 0.10 -17.24 8.60
C ASN A 276 0.68 -17.13 7.20
N ILE A 277 1.99 -16.89 7.11
CA ILE A 277 2.72 -16.88 5.84
C ILE A 277 3.89 -17.84 5.96
N LYS A 278 4.02 -18.74 5.01
CA LYS A 278 5.17 -19.63 4.86
C LYS A 278 5.80 -19.38 3.51
N MET A 279 7.11 -19.26 3.47
CA MET A 279 7.87 -19.09 2.25
C MET A 279 9.07 -20.01 2.28
N GLU A 280 9.25 -20.75 1.20
CA GLU A 280 10.41 -21.59 0.94
C GLU A 280 11.10 -21.10 -0.32
N GLY A 281 12.35 -20.71 -0.21
CA GLY A 281 13.16 -20.15 -1.29
C GLY A 281 14.35 -21.05 -1.59
N HIS A 282 14.54 -21.39 -2.87
CA HIS A 282 15.67 -22.18 -3.36
C HIS A 282 16.46 -21.38 -4.40
N SER A 283 17.76 -21.30 -4.21
CA SER A 283 18.71 -20.82 -5.22
C SER A 283 19.84 -21.84 -5.37
N ALA A 284 20.80 -21.61 -6.28
CA ALA A 284 21.89 -22.56 -6.56
C ALA A 284 22.67 -22.98 -5.31
N ASN A 285 22.86 -22.04 -4.36
CA ASN A 285 23.72 -22.26 -3.18
C ASN A 285 22.99 -22.05 -1.85
N GLN A 286 21.67 -21.88 -1.86
CA GLN A 286 20.97 -21.51 -0.63
C GLN A 286 19.52 -21.98 -0.62
N ILE A 287 19.09 -22.42 0.55
CA ILE A 287 17.70 -22.69 0.90
C ILE A 287 17.33 -21.71 2.02
N GLN A 288 16.18 -21.08 1.89
CA GLN A 288 15.63 -20.15 2.85
C GLN A 288 14.20 -20.56 3.21
N ASP A 289 13.94 -20.81 4.48
CA ASP A 289 12.63 -21.12 5.00
C ASP A 289 12.20 -19.96 5.92
N ASP A 290 11.13 -19.26 5.56
CA ASP A 290 10.58 -18.17 6.36
C ASP A 290 9.15 -18.53 6.80
N LYS A 291 8.84 -18.22 8.04
CA LYS A 291 7.52 -18.33 8.61
C LYS A 291 7.17 -17.06 9.35
N ASN A 292 6.00 -16.51 9.08
CA ASN A 292 5.48 -15.33 9.76
C ASN A 292 4.05 -15.59 10.20
N ASP A 293 3.84 -15.61 11.51
CA ASP A 293 2.54 -15.76 12.16
C ASP A 293 2.17 -14.46 12.85
N SER A 294 0.93 -14.01 12.72
CA SER A 294 0.42 -12.85 13.44
C SER A 294 -1.01 -13.12 13.90
N ILE A 295 -1.27 -12.80 15.15
CA ILE A 295 -2.62 -12.75 15.72
C ILE A 295 -2.81 -11.39 16.36
N ARG A 296 -3.92 -10.72 16.03
CA ARG A 296 -4.27 -9.40 16.54
C ARG A 296 -5.74 -9.36 16.91
N LEU A 297 -6.02 -8.91 18.11
CA LEU A 297 -7.36 -8.60 18.59
C LEU A 297 -7.50 -7.09 18.75
N ASN A 298 -8.47 -6.52 18.07
CA ASN A 298 -8.88 -5.12 18.24
C ASN A 298 -10.28 -5.10 18.84
N THR A 299 -10.45 -4.36 19.92
CA THR A 299 -11.78 -4.06 20.46
C THR A 299 -11.98 -2.56 20.50
N ARG A 300 -13.19 -2.12 20.22
CA ARG A 300 -13.52 -0.71 20.30
C ARG A 300 -14.95 -0.49 20.76
N TYR A 301 -15.10 0.51 21.60
CA TYR A 301 -16.39 1.12 21.93
C TYR A 301 -16.51 2.42 21.13
N GLU A 302 -17.62 2.61 20.47
CA GLU A 302 -17.96 3.83 19.73
C GLU A 302 -19.28 4.37 20.25
N ARG A 303 -19.28 5.69 20.53
CA ARG A 303 -20.51 6.45 20.82
C ARG A 303 -20.60 7.60 19.86
N LYS A 304 -21.76 7.77 19.22
CA LYS A 304 -22.04 8.87 18.32
C LYS A 304 -23.39 9.48 18.67
N ASP A 305 -23.35 10.69 19.20
CA ASP A 305 -24.52 11.55 19.42
C ASP A 305 -24.45 12.74 18.45
N LYS A 306 -25.44 13.62 18.47
CA LYS A 306 -25.55 14.78 17.56
C LYS A 306 -24.27 15.65 17.55
N ASP A 307 -23.73 15.95 18.73
CA ASP A 307 -22.59 16.87 18.91
C ASP A 307 -21.33 16.22 19.47
N LEU A 308 -21.41 14.92 19.80
CA LEU A 308 -20.31 14.18 20.44
C LEU A 308 -20.09 12.84 19.73
N SER A 309 -18.84 12.55 19.44
CA SER A 309 -18.43 11.23 18.98
C SER A 309 -17.20 10.79 19.77
N ASP A 310 -17.31 9.68 20.48
CA ASP A 310 -16.24 9.09 21.25
C ASP A 310 -15.87 7.71 20.70
N LYS A 311 -14.58 7.41 20.72
CA LYS A 311 -14.06 6.10 20.38
C LYS A 311 -12.96 5.71 21.35
N ILE A 312 -13.14 4.58 22.05
CA ILE A 312 -12.11 3.94 22.86
C ILE A 312 -11.66 2.69 22.12
N ARG A 313 -10.36 2.51 21.94
CA ARG A 313 -9.77 1.39 21.24
C ARG A 313 -8.76 0.67 22.11
N PHE A 314 -8.83 -0.64 22.09
CA PHE A 314 -7.85 -1.51 22.73
C PHE A 314 -7.38 -2.54 21.72
N SER A 315 -6.06 -2.74 21.62
CA SER A 315 -5.44 -3.69 20.71
C SER A 315 -4.40 -4.55 21.42
N ILE A 316 -4.36 -5.83 21.06
CA ILE A 316 -3.30 -6.76 21.40
C ILE A 316 -2.84 -7.43 20.13
N GLU A 317 -1.54 -7.44 19.88
CA GLU A 317 -0.93 -8.15 18.75
C GLU A 317 0.25 -8.98 19.20
N ARG A 318 0.34 -10.19 18.69
CA ARG A 318 1.56 -11.00 18.74
C ARG A 318 1.94 -11.40 17.33
N GLN A 319 3.16 -11.08 16.94
CA GLN A 319 3.74 -11.46 15.66
C GLN A 319 5.03 -12.24 15.92
N THR A 320 5.17 -13.39 15.27
CA THR A 320 6.38 -14.21 15.30
C THR A 320 6.90 -14.37 13.89
N GLU A 321 8.19 -14.13 13.68
CA GLU A 321 8.88 -14.33 12.41
C GLU A 321 10.09 -15.24 12.65
N SER A 322 10.12 -16.38 12.00
CA SER A 322 11.27 -17.28 12.01
C SER A 322 11.83 -17.45 10.62
N GLN A 323 13.16 -17.38 10.50
CA GLN A 323 13.87 -17.54 9.25
C GLN A 323 15.01 -18.54 9.45
N LEU A 324 15.07 -19.53 8.59
CA LEU A 324 16.17 -20.48 8.51
C LEU A 324 16.84 -20.38 7.14
N THR A 325 18.09 -19.96 7.14
CA THR A 325 18.92 -19.89 5.94
C THR A 325 19.98 -20.98 6.01
N ARG A 326 20.06 -21.80 4.97
CA ARG A 326 21.04 -22.89 4.82
C ARG A 326 21.85 -22.66 3.57
N SER A 327 23.18 -22.60 3.70
CA SER A 327 24.15 -22.61 2.61
C SER A 327 25.20 -23.71 2.86
N PRO A 328 26.06 -24.05 1.89
CA PRO A 328 27.14 -25.02 2.10
C PRO A 328 28.06 -24.67 3.26
N GLU A 329 28.20 -23.38 3.56
CA GLU A 329 29.18 -22.86 4.55
C GLU A 329 28.57 -22.60 5.93
N GLN A 330 27.23 -22.35 5.99
CA GLN A 330 26.61 -21.97 7.25
C GLN A 330 25.09 -22.23 7.31
N ARG A 331 24.62 -22.37 8.54
CA ARG A 331 23.20 -22.44 8.88
C ARG A 331 22.86 -21.33 9.87
N ILE A 332 22.02 -20.39 9.46
CA ILE A 332 21.59 -19.26 10.28
C ILE A 332 20.12 -19.45 10.60
N TYR A 333 19.77 -19.42 11.88
CA TYR A 333 18.39 -19.42 12.36
C TYR A 333 18.13 -18.15 13.14
N THR A 334 17.11 -17.41 12.72
CA THR A 334 16.61 -16.25 13.46
C THR A 334 15.16 -16.46 13.83
N ASP A 335 14.81 -16.10 15.05
CA ASP A 335 13.45 -16.16 15.60
C ASP A 335 13.18 -14.88 16.36
N GLU A 336 12.13 -14.16 15.98
CA GLU A 336 11.79 -12.87 16.52
C GLU A 336 10.30 -12.83 16.83
N THR A 337 9.96 -12.35 18.01
CA THR A 337 8.58 -12.17 18.44
C THR A 337 8.36 -10.72 18.85
N ILE A 338 7.30 -10.09 18.33
CA ILE A 338 6.81 -8.80 18.78
C ILE A 338 5.48 -9.01 19.48
N ASN A 339 5.38 -8.53 20.73
CA ASN A 339 4.13 -8.37 21.44
C ASN A 339 3.81 -6.88 21.51
N GLU A 340 2.60 -6.48 21.11
CA GLU A 340 2.16 -5.08 21.16
C GLU A 340 0.82 -4.96 21.89
N TYR A 341 0.71 -3.94 22.75
CA TYR A 341 -0.50 -3.58 23.46
C TYR A 341 -0.80 -2.11 23.21
N GLY A 342 -2.03 -1.80 22.84
CA GLY A 342 -2.46 -0.44 22.54
C GLY A 342 -3.74 -0.07 23.28
N LEU A 343 -3.79 1.18 23.79
CA LEU A 343 -5.00 1.80 24.31
C LEU A 343 -5.07 3.23 23.76
N ALA A 344 -6.18 3.58 23.12
CA ALA A 344 -6.38 4.91 22.56
C ALA A 344 -7.81 5.41 22.80
N TYR A 345 -7.94 6.72 22.93
CA TYR A 345 -9.21 7.42 22.98
C TYR A 345 -9.20 8.56 21.96
N ASP A 346 -10.25 8.64 21.15
CA ASP A 346 -10.52 9.75 20.23
C ASP A 346 -11.89 10.36 20.56
N GLY A 347 -11.92 11.65 20.84
CA GLY A 347 -13.13 12.42 21.07
C GLY A 347 -13.29 13.49 19.99
N THR A 348 -14.51 13.66 19.48
CA THR A 348 -14.89 14.77 18.59
C THR A 348 -16.09 15.45 19.18
N ARG A 349 -16.01 16.79 19.35
CA ARG A 349 -17.11 17.60 19.85
C ARG A 349 -17.44 18.73 18.89
N LYS A 350 -18.66 18.79 18.38
CA LYS A 350 -19.19 19.93 17.66
C LYS A 350 -19.63 20.97 18.70
N LEU A 351 -19.06 22.14 18.67
CA LEU A 351 -19.47 23.26 19.52
C LEU A 351 -20.69 23.97 18.93
N ASP A 352 -20.72 24.05 17.62
CA ASP A 352 -21.83 24.54 16.80
C ASP A 352 -21.64 24.09 15.33
N ALA A 353 -22.44 24.59 14.41
CA ALA A 353 -22.36 24.26 12.98
C ALA A 353 -21.02 24.62 12.32
N ASN A 354 -20.26 25.53 12.93
CA ASN A 354 -19.04 26.11 12.37
C ASN A 354 -17.78 25.80 13.18
N ARG A 355 -17.89 25.20 14.37
CA ARG A 355 -16.74 24.93 15.25
C ARG A 355 -16.76 23.50 15.76
N GLN A 356 -15.61 22.86 15.66
CA GLN A 356 -15.40 21.48 16.08
C GLN A 356 -14.06 21.36 16.79
N ILE A 357 -14.00 20.54 17.83
CA ILE A 357 -12.79 20.17 18.54
C ILE A 357 -12.62 18.66 18.45
N LYS A 358 -11.41 18.19 18.13
CA LYS A 358 -10.98 16.81 18.25
C LYS A 358 -9.87 16.71 19.29
N PHE A 359 -9.89 15.67 20.09
CA PHE A 359 -8.88 15.47 21.14
C PHE A 359 -8.76 13.98 21.45
N GLY A 360 -7.62 13.60 22.00
CA GLY A 360 -7.44 12.21 22.37
C GLY A 360 -6.08 11.91 22.97
N PHE A 361 -5.90 10.65 23.31
CA PHE A 361 -4.64 10.09 23.73
C PHE A 361 -4.41 8.72 23.06
N ASP A 362 -3.14 8.35 23.00
CA ASP A 362 -2.69 7.04 22.50
C ASP A 362 -1.56 6.55 23.42
N ASN A 363 -1.65 5.29 23.84
CA ASN A 363 -0.62 4.62 24.60
C ASN A 363 -0.33 3.27 23.97
N ARG A 364 0.96 3.00 23.67
CA ARG A 364 1.43 1.74 23.10
C ARG A 364 2.65 1.23 23.83
N PHE A 365 2.61 -0.05 24.12
CA PHE A 365 3.76 -0.80 24.59
C PHE A 365 4.08 -1.89 23.58
N SER A 366 5.34 -2.02 23.20
CA SER A 366 5.82 -3.12 22.36
C SER A 366 7.09 -3.73 22.94
N GLU A 367 7.18 -5.04 22.86
CA GLU A 367 8.31 -5.85 23.25
C GLU A 367 8.77 -6.67 22.05
N LEU A 368 10.03 -6.54 21.68
CA LEU A 368 10.68 -7.34 20.66
C LEU A 368 11.68 -8.28 21.32
N ASP A 369 11.42 -9.57 21.20
CA ASP A 369 12.35 -10.63 21.60
C ASP A 369 13.00 -11.23 20.36
N SER A 370 14.30 -11.48 20.43
CA SER A 370 15.10 -12.05 19.33
C SER A 370 16.12 -13.05 19.88
N ASN A 371 16.33 -14.15 19.15
CA ASN A 371 17.41 -15.09 19.50
C ASN A 371 18.80 -14.62 19.06
N VAL A 372 18.90 -13.47 18.35
CA VAL A 372 20.15 -12.92 17.81
C VAL A 372 20.52 -11.54 18.36
N SER A 373 19.70 -10.99 19.26
CA SER A 373 19.94 -9.73 19.97
C SER A 373 19.28 -9.74 21.33
N GLU A 374 19.64 -8.78 22.18
CA GLU A 374 18.86 -8.50 23.41
C GLU A 374 17.47 -8.03 23.07
N SER A 375 16.52 -8.22 24.01
CA SER A 375 15.15 -7.75 23.86
C SER A 375 15.09 -6.22 23.82
N LEU A 376 14.14 -5.69 23.07
CA LEU A 376 13.88 -4.25 22.99
C LEU A 376 12.44 -3.97 23.43
N ASN A 377 12.30 -3.20 24.50
CA ASN A 377 11.02 -2.67 24.95
C ASN A 377 10.84 -1.23 24.45
N GLU A 378 9.64 -0.90 23.98
CA GLU A 378 9.30 0.46 23.59
C GLU A 378 7.95 0.85 24.18
N GLN A 379 7.91 1.95 24.92
CA GLN A 379 6.71 2.59 25.42
C GLN A 379 6.50 3.92 24.73
N ARG A 380 5.31 4.15 24.17
CA ARG A 380 4.90 5.41 23.55
C ARG A 380 3.65 5.97 24.22
N TYR A 381 3.68 7.24 24.53
CA TYR A 381 2.54 8.00 25.01
C TYR A 381 2.31 9.18 24.10
N ALA A 382 1.06 9.50 23.83
CA ALA A 382 0.72 10.70 23.09
C ALA A 382 -0.58 11.32 23.57
N VAL A 383 -0.64 12.65 23.49
CA VAL A 383 -1.88 13.42 23.65
C VAL A 383 -2.00 14.40 22.50
N TYR A 384 -3.21 14.67 22.05
CA TYR A 384 -3.44 15.61 20.97
C TYR A 384 -4.72 16.41 21.13
N GLY A 385 -4.74 17.59 20.50
CA GLY A 385 -5.92 18.44 20.35
C GLY A 385 -5.91 19.16 19.02
N GLU A 386 -7.08 19.29 18.39
CA GLU A 386 -7.29 19.99 17.11
C GLU A 386 -8.59 20.78 17.17
N GLY A 387 -8.55 22.05 16.82
CA GLY A 387 -9.73 22.89 16.65
C GLY A 387 -9.92 23.28 15.19
N SER A 388 -11.13 23.08 14.66
CA SER A 388 -11.51 23.53 13.32
C SER A 388 -12.60 24.60 13.43
N TRP A 389 -12.44 25.67 12.67
CA TRP A 389 -13.37 26.80 12.66
C TRP A 389 -13.63 27.26 11.23
N ARG A 390 -14.92 27.20 10.81
CA ARG A 390 -15.45 27.80 9.59
C ARG A 390 -15.89 29.21 9.92
N PHE A 391 -15.00 30.20 9.74
CA PHE A 391 -15.26 31.58 10.10
C PHE A 391 -16.02 32.38 9.02
N THR A 392 -16.11 31.85 7.82
CA THR A 392 -17.04 32.26 6.76
C THR A 392 -17.56 31.00 6.03
N ASP A 393 -18.60 31.11 5.21
CA ASP A 393 -19.13 29.99 4.41
C ASP A 393 -18.10 29.39 3.45
N ARG A 394 -17.03 30.14 3.16
CA ARG A 394 -15.98 29.76 2.21
C ARG A 394 -14.63 29.48 2.83
N GLN A 395 -14.44 29.80 4.10
CA GLN A 395 -13.11 29.75 4.71
C GLN A 395 -13.13 28.96 6.02
N THR A 396 -12.23 27.98 6.10
CA THR A 396 -12.06 27.14 7.28
C THR A 396 -10.59 27.11 7.67
N ILE A 397 -10.30 27.26 8.95
CA ILE A 397 -9.00 27.07 9.55
C ILE A 397 -9.03 25.89 10.51
N THR A 398 -7.96 25.12 10.53
CA THR A 398 -7.74 24.03 11.50
C THR A 398 -6.38 24.21 12.13
N LEU A 399 -6.33 24.21 13.45
CA LEU A 399 -5.13 24.30 14.26
C LEU A 399 -5.09 23.12 15.21
N GLY A 400 -3.94 22.48 15.32
CA GLY A 400 -3.78 21.36 16.24
C GLY A 400 -2.34 21.13 16.62
N ALA A 401 -2.16 20.34 17.67
CA ALA A 401 -0.85 19.86 18.10
C ALA A 401 -0.97 18.47 18.74
N ARG A 402 0.07 17.67 18.57
CA ARG A 402 0.27 16.37 19.20
C ARG A 402 1.61 16.37 19.92
N GLN A 403 1.62 16.01 21.19
CA GLN A 403 2.82 15.77 21.97
C GLN A 403 2.99 14.26 22.15
N GLU A 404 4.19 13.77 21.88
CA GLU A 404 4.54 12.34 22.06
C GLU A 404 5.80 12.19 22.88
N TRP A 405 5.85 11.09 23.65
CA TRP A 405 6.99 10.62 24.44
C TRP A 405 7.28 9.18 24.05
N ILE A 406 8.56 8.88 23.85
CA ILE A 406 9.07 7.55 23.52
C ILE A 406 10.12 7.19 24.54
N ASP A 407 9.97 6.00 25.11
CA ASP A 407 10.92 5.40 26.03
C ASP A 407 11.26 4.00 25.53
N ARG A 408 12.56 3.73 25.36
CA ARG A 408 13.10 2.41 24.96
C ARG A 408 14.07 1.92 26.00
N SER A 409 14.07 0.60 26.26
CA SER A 409 14.98 -0.07 27.17
C SER A 409 15.35 -1.46 26.68
N GLY A 410 16.46 -2.00 27.18
CA GLY A 410 17.03 -3.28 26.78
C GLY A 410 18.12 -3.12 25.73
N LEU A 411 17.93 -3.59 24.49
CA LEU A 411 18.91 -3.48 23.42
C LEU A 411 19.48 -2.05 23.24
N VAL A 412 18.67 -1.04 23.48
CA VAL A 412 19.06 0.37 23.48
C VAL A 412 18.21 1.15 24.51
N ASP A 413 18.87 1.95 25.34
CA ASP A 413 18.23 2.91 26.23
C ASP A 413 18.11 4.26 25.52
N TYR A 414 16.87 4.70 25.29
CA TYR A 414 16.60 5.92 24.52
C TYR A 414 15.31 6.57 24.99
N GLN A 415 15.38 7.85 25.29
CA GLN A 415 14.20 8.67 25.62
C GLN A 415 14.14 9.86 24.69
N ASP A 416 12.96 10.15 24.15
CA ASP A 416 12.73 11.30 23.29
C ASP A 416 11.31 11.83 23.44
N GLN A 417 11.13 13.11 23.06
CA GLN A 417 9.82 13.75 23.06
C GLN A 417 9.69 14.70 21.87
N HIS A 418 8.50 14.73 21.29
CA HIS A 418 8.24 15.49 20.08
C HIS A 418 6.90 16.21 20.12
N LEU A 419 6.92 17.49 19.75
CA LEU A 419 5.72 18.29 19.50
C LEU A 419 5.50 18.36 17.98
N SER A 420 4.31 18.03 17.53
CA SER A 420 3.90 17.99 16.12
C SER A 420 2.70 18.93 15.89
N PRO A 421 2.94 20.24 15.65
CA PRO A 421 1.88 21.19 15.32
C PRO A 421 1.42 21.03 13.86
N VAL A 422 0.14 21.34 13.63
CA VAL A 422 -0.51 21.39 12.32
C VAL A 422 -1.32 22.66 12.18
N LEU A 423 -1.20 23.33 11.04
CA LEU A 423 -2.06 24.43 10.61
C LEU A 423 -2.56 24.11 9.20
N ALA A 424 -3.88 23.98 9.04
CA ALA A 424 -4.50 23.83 7.74
C ALA A 424 -5.50 24.96 7.48
N TYR A 425 -5.53 25.46 6.25
CA TYR A 425 -6.44 26.49 5.80
C TYR A 425 -7.08 26.08 4.48
N ARG A 426 -8.40 26.17 4.40
CA ARG A 426 -9.19 25.93 3.19
C ARG A 426 -9.95 27.18 2.79
N PHE A 427 -9.87 27.53 1.51
CA PHE A 427 -10.60 28.63 0.91
C PHE A 427 -11.35 28.14 -0.34
N ASN A 428 -12.68 28.09 -0.30
CA ASN A 428 -13.53 27.86 -1.46
C ASN A 428 -13.63 29.16 -2.25
N LEU A 429 -12.78 29.32 -3.27
CA LEU A 429 -12.72 30.49 -4.15
C LEU A 429 -14.05 30.70 -4.86
N THR A 430 -14.61 29.58 -5.37
CA THR A 430 -15.93 29.45 -5.97
C THR A 430 -16.57 28.15 -5.52
N ASP A 431 -17.75 27.80 -6.02
CA ASP A 431 -18.36 26.48 -5.78
C ASP A 431 -17.58 25.34 -6.41
N GLN A 432 -16.75 25.62 -7.42
CA GLN A 432 -15.93 24.66 -8.16
C GLN A 432 -14.44 24.71 -7.76
N TRP A 433 -13.91 25.88 -7.42
CA TRP A 433 -12.51 26.07 -7.09
C TRP A 433 -12.27 26.16 -5.60
N SER A 434 -11.33 25.39 -5.10
CA SER A 434 -10.86 25.49 -3.72
C SER A 434 -9.34 25.50 -3.64
N LEU A 435 -8.81 26.30 -2.73
CA LEU A 435 -7.41 26.31 -2.34
C LEU A 435 -7.29 25.77 -0.92
N GLN A 436 -6.37 24.83 -0.73
CA GLN A 436 -6.10 24.24 0.58
C GLN A 436 -4.60 24.26 0.83
N THR A 437 -4.19 24.81 1.98
CA THR A 437 -2.77 24.88 2.39
C THR A 437 -2.62 24.23 3.75
N ASN A 438 -1.59 23.40 3.90
CA ASN A 438 -1.25 22.72 5.15
C ASN A 438 0.23 22.98 5.50
N LEU A 439 0.48 23.36 6.74
CA LEU A 439 1.79 23.48 7.36
C LEU A 439 1.83 22.47 8.50
N SER A 440 2.85 21.61 8.55
CA SER A 440 2.96 20.62 9.59
C SER A 440 4.41 20.37 10.00
N GLN A 441 4.57 20.02 11.27
CA GLN A 441 5.77 19.39 11.78
C GLN A 441 5.41 17.97 12.21
N ALA A 442 6.27 17.03 11.88
CA ALA A 442 6.15 15.64 12.28
C ALA A 442 7.53 15.07 12.60
N PHE A 443 7.58 13.90 13.21
CA PHE A 443 8.83 13.16 13.38
C PHE A 443 8.63 11.68 13.00
N ARG A 444 9.72 10.97 12.79
CA ARG A 444 9.69 9.53 12.55
C ARG A 444 10.77 8.84 13.38
N SER A 445 10.34 8.10 14.39
CA SER A 445 11.23 7.25 15.17
C SER A 445 11.77 6.10 14.31
N PRO A 446 13.04 5.69 14.45
CA PRO A 446 13.55 4.49 13.82
C PRO A 446 12.71 3.28 14.20
N LYS A 447 12.41 2.41 13.24
CA LYS A 447 11.73 1.14 13.50
C LYS A 447 12.67 0.20 14.27
N SER A 448 12.12 -0.67 15.10
CA SER A 448 12.89 -1.61 15.93
C SER A 448 13.82 -2.51 15.12
N ASP A 449 13.36 -2.99 13.95
CA ASP A 449 14.16 -3.80 13.02
C ASP A 449 15.43 -3.10 12.51
N ARG A 450 15.42 -1.77 12.46
CA ARG A 450 16.58 -0.96 12.04
C ARG A 450 17.61 -0.74 13.15
N LEU A 451 17.25 -1.04 14.38
CA LEU A 451 18.15 -0.91 15.53
C LEU A 451 18.97 -2.18 15.77
N ILE A 452 18.52 -3.36 15.34
CA ILE A 452 19.18 -4.64 15.57
C ILE A 452 20.52 -4.66 14.82
N PRO A 453 21.69 -4.66 15.51
CA PRO A 453 23.00 -4.51 14.87
C PRO A 453 23.46 -5.76 14.15
N THR A 454 22.85 -6.92 14.44
CA THR A 454 23.20 -8.21 13.84
C THR A 454 23.07 -8.19 12.32
N VAL A 455 24.13 -8.64 11.63
CA VAL A 455 24.17 -8.68 10.18
C VAL A 455 23.43 -9.90 9.65
N THR A 456 22.43 -9.68 8.83
CA THR A 456 21.79 -10.71 8.02
C THR A 456 22.53 -10.83 6.70
N VAL A 457 23.08 -12.00 6.44
CA VAL A 457 23.85 -12.27 5.21
C VAL A 457 22.93 -12.29 4.00
N SER A 458 23.34 -11.59 2.95
CA SER A 458 22.63 -11.61 1.66
C SER A 458 22.77 -12.97 0.98
N THR A 459 21.87 -13.22 0.05
CA THR A 459 21.70 -14.49 -0.63
C THR A 459 22.09 -14.35 -2.11
N ASP A 460 22.25 -15.45 -2.82
CA ASP A 460 22.58 -15.52 -4.24
C ASP A 460 24.10 -15.48 -4.55
N ASN A 461 24.44 -15.64 -5.83
CA ASN A 461 25.83 -15.75 -6.28
C ASN A 461 26.67 -14.47 -6.13
N ASP A 462 26.00 -13.32 -5.95
CA ASP A 462 26.60 -12.01 -5.74
C ASP A 462 26.47 -11.53 -4.28
N ALA A 463 26.21 -12.45 -3.35
CA ALA A 463 26.03 -12.16 -1.93
C ALA A 463 27.24 -11.42 -1.32
N GLY A 464 26.98 -10.35 -0.57
CA GLY A 464 28.01 -9.49 0.01
C GLY A 464 28.68 -8.55 -1.00
N SER A 465 28.17 -8.48 -2.23
CA SER A 465 28.60 -7.47 -3.21
C SER A 465 27.90 -6.13 -2.98
N LEU A 466 28.38 -5.07 -3.63
CA LEU A 466 27.76 -3.74 -3.57
C LEU A 466 26.31 -3.73 -4.07
N ASN A 467 25.96 -4.57 -5.04
CA ASN A 467 24.58 -4.70 -5.56
C ASN A 467 23.71 -5.61 -4.69
N ASN A 468 24.30 -6.48 -3.90
CA ASN A 468 23.60 -7.40 -3.01
C ASN A 468 24.30 -7.45 -1.64
N PRO A 469 24.37 -6.31 -0.91
CA PRO A 469 25.04 -6.24 0.37
C PRO A 469 24.30 -7.03 1.45
N ASP A 470 25.04 -7.45 2.45
CA ASP A 470 24.48 -7.90 3.71
C ASP A 470 23.71 -6.76 4.39
N ARG A 471 22.91 -7.02 5.40
CA ARG A 471 22.11 -5.99 6.08
C ARG A 471 22.30 -6.05 7.58
N GLY A 472 22.55 -4.89 8.18
CA GLY A 472 22.59 -4.71 9.62
C GLY A 472 21.80 -3.48 10.05
N GLY A 473 21.42 -3.42 11.32
CA GLY A 473 20.85 -2.23 11.92
C GLY A 473 21.92 -1.31 12.53
N ASN A 474 21.46 -0.23 13.20
CA ASN A 474 22.31 0.75 13.86
C ASN A 474 21.65 1.25 15.14
N LEU A 475 22.24 0.97 16.29
CA LEU A 475 21.74 1.36 17.62
C LEU A 475 21.71 2.88 17.84
N ASN A 476 22.53 3.65 17.08
CA ASN A 476 22.71 5.08 17.28
C ASN A 476 21.73 5.94 16.46
N LEU A 477 20.70 5.35 15.88
CA LEU A 477 19.75 6.09 15.06
C LEU A 477 18.92 7.06 15.91
N LYS A 478 18.84 8.31 15.41
CA LYS A 478 17.96 9.37 15.92
C LYS A 478 16.67 9.42 15.12
N ALA A 479 15.60 9.95 15.73
CA ALA A 479 14.36 10.23 15.04
C ALA A 479 14.53 11.34 13.99
N GLU A 480 13.95 11.16 12.82
CA GLU A 480 13.85 12.20 11.79
C GLU A 480 12.84 13.28 12.22
N LYS A 481 13.16 14.55 11.96
CA LYS A 481 12.27 15.71 12.20
C LYS A 481 11.89 16.34 10.87
N ILE A 482 10.59 16.44 10.60
CA ILE A 482 10.05 16.80 9.29
C ILE A 482 9.26 18.07 9.41
N HIS A 483 9.61 19.09 8.62
CA HIS A 483 8.82 20.28 8.40
C HIS A 483 8.27 20.25 6.98
N ALA A 484 6.98 20.43 6.82
CA ALA A 484 6.33 20.32 5.53
C ALA A 484 5.33 21.45 5.29
N ILE A 485 5.31 21.92 4.05
CA ILE A 485 4.26 22.78 3.50
C ILE A 485 3.70 22.14 2.24
N GLU A 486 2.38 22.19 2.10
CA GLU A 486 1.67 21.74 0.93
C GLU A 486 0.56 22.71 0.59
N SER A 487 0.36 22.99 -0.70
CA SER A 487 -0.79 23.74 -1.20
C SER A 487 -1.42 23.01 -2.37
N THR A 488 -2.73 22.80 -2.30
CA THR A 488 -3.53 22.12 -3.35
C THR A 488 -4.58 23.09 -3.87
N LEU A 489 -4.56 23.32 -5.18
CA LEU A 489 -5.64 23.96 -5.91
C LEU A 489 -6.49 22.85 -6.54
N ALA A 490 -7.77 22.78 -6.17
CA ALA A 490 -8.72 21.80 -6.66
C ALA A 490 -9.79 22.48 -7.52
N TYR A 491 -10.16 21.82 -8.61
CA TYR A 491 -11.29 22.15 -9.47
C TYR A 491 -12.23 20.96 -9.55
N ASP A 492 -13.45 21.12 -9.05
CA ASP A 492 -14.45 20.06 -8.94
C ASP A 492 -15.71 20.42 -9.74
N THR A 493 -16.21 19.46 -10.50
CA THR A 493 -17.45 19.55 -11.28
C THR A 493 -18.30 18.30 -11.04
N ALA A 494 -19.52 18.29 -11.55
CA ALA A 494 -20.38 17.10 -11.53
C ALA A 494 -19.79 15.92 -12.33
N SER A 495 -18.96 16.21 -13.35
CA SER A 495 -18.35 15.18 -14.21
C SER A 495 -16.97 14.73 -13.73
N GLY A 496 -16.37 15.43 -12.78
CA GLY A 496 -15.03 15.08 -12.30
C GLY A 496 -14.30 16.23 -11.65
N GLY A 497 -13.05 15.97 -11.24
CA GLY A 497 -12.19 16.95 -10.62
C GLY A 497 -10.71 16.78 -10.98
N ILE A 498 -9.97 17.88 -10.81
CA ILE A 498 -8.52 17.97 -11.03
C ILE A 498 -7.91 18.66 -9.82
N ASN A 499 -6.81 18.12 -9.33
CA ASN A 499 -6.03 18.67 -8.21
C ASN A 499 -4.61 18.95 -8.68
N LEU A 500 -4.13 20.17 -8.43
CA LEU A 500 -2.75 20.58 -8.59
C LEU A 500 -2.17 20.85 -7.21
N THR A 501 -1.19 20.04 -6.80
CA THR A 501 -0.54 20.15 -5.48
C THR A 501 0.93 20.51 -5.66
N ALA A 502 1.40 21.52 -4.94
CA ALA A 502 2.81 21.82 -4.76
C ALA A 502 3.21 21.54 -3.32
N TYR A 503 4.39 20.96 -3.10
CA TYR A 503 4.87 20.64 -1.76
C TYR A 503 6.36 20.87 -1.60
N HIS A 504 6.75 21.16 -0.37
CA HIS A 504 8.15 21.24 0.08
C HIS A 504 8.27 20.61 1.46
N ARG A 505 9.32 19.80 1.68
CA ARG A 505 9.60 19.11 2.93
C ARG A 505 11.08 19.22 3.24
N GLU A 506 11.39 19.54 4.49
CA GLU A 506 12.72 19.48 5.07
C GLU A 506 12.76 18.39 6.14
N ILE A 507 13.72 17.48 6.07
CA ILE A 507 13.85 16.34 6.96
C ILE A 507 15.23 16.41 7.59
N LYS A 508 15.33 16.73 8.87
CA LYS A 508 16.55 16.68 9.66
C LYS A 508 16.78 15.28 10.19
N ASP A 509 18.05 14.92 10.40
CA ASP A 509 18.46 13.56 10.83
C ASP A 509 17.90 12.46 9.91
N TYR A 510 17.86 12.72 8.61
CA TYR A 510 17.29 11.80 7.61
C TYR A 510 17.96 10.44 7.66
N ILE A 511 17.19 9.37 7.82
CA ILE A 511 17.71 8.00 7.90
C ILE A 511 17.83 7.41 6.48
N GLU A 512 19.06 7.25 6.03
CA GLU A 512 19.40 6.63 4.76
C GLU A 512 20.12 5.29 4.96
N LYS A 513 20.01 4.43 3.97
CA LYS A 513 20.74 3.19 3.88
C LYS A 513 22.09 3.45 3.21
N VAL A 514 23.14 3.29 3.95
CA VAL A 514 24.54 3.45 3.48
C VAL A 514 25.16 2.06 3.38
N VAL A 515 25.95 1.84 2.32
CA VAL A 515 26.61 0.58 2.06
C VAL A 515 28.12 0.76 2.26
N ASP A 516 28.66 0.10 3.27
CA ASP A 516 30.07 0.14 3.62
C ASP A 516 30.71 -1.25 3.52
N LEU A 517 32.05 -1.30 3.35
CA LEU A 517 32.82 -2.56 3.33
C LEU A 517 33.17 -2.96 4.76
N GLU A 518 32.58 -4.04 5.28
CA GLU A 518 32.85 -4.60 6.60
C GLU A 518 33.33 -6.04 6.46
N GLY A 519 34.54 -6.34 6.98
CA GLY A 519 35.08 -7.71 6.98
C GLY A 519 35.20 -8.37 5.58
N GLY A 520 35.40 -7.56 4.53
CA GLY A 520 35.49 -8.03 3.15
C GLY A 520 34.16 -8.24 2.43
N ARG A 521 33.04 -7.92 3.06
CA ARG A 521 31.71 -7.95 2.48
C ARG A 521 31.05 -6.56 2.58
N TYR A 522 30.26 -6.20 1.60
CA TYR A 522 29.46 -4.96 1.68
C TYR A 522 28.26 -5.17 2.60
N VAL A 523 28.07 -4.24 3.54
CA VAL A 523 26.97 -4.25 4.50
C VAL A 523 26.16 -2.96 4.38
N GLU A 524 24.86 -3.07 4.18
CA GLU A 524 23.91 -1.95 4.18
C GLU A 524 23.41 -1.69 5.60
N ARG A 525 23.69 -0.49 6.13
CA ARG A 525 23.19 -0.05 7.44
C ARG A 525 22.44 1.27 7.32
N PRO A 526 21.35 1.46 8.10
CA PRO A 526 20.71 2.77 8.22
C PRO A 526 21.63 3.72 9.00
N GLN A 527 21.78 4.96 8.50
CA GLN A 527 22.58 6.02 9.13
C GLN A 527 21.81 7.35 9.05
N ASN A 528 21.91 8.19 10.09
CA ASN A 528 21.38 9.55 10.03
C ASN A 528 22.31 10.44 9.18
N GLN A 529 21.75 11.07 8.16
CA GLN A 529 22.34 12.16 7.39
C GLN A 529 21.89 13.50 7.99
N ASP A 530 22.65 14.57 7.75
CA ASP A 530 22.33 15.89 8.34
C ASP A 530 20.93 16.35 7.95
N LYS A 531 20.63 16.35 6.64
CA LYS A 531 19.39 16.88 6.12
C LYS A 531 18.98 16.26 4.79
N ALA A 532 17.70 16.00 4.60
CA ALA A 532 17.13 15.80 3.28
C ALA A 532 16.10 16.88 2.95
N THR A 533 16.04 17.29 1.69
CA THR A 533 15.04 18.23 1.18
C THR A 533 14.31 17.59 0.03
N THR A 534 12.97 17.59 0.07
CA THR A 534 12.14 17.06 -1.01
C THR A 534 11.10 18.08 -1.42
N TYR A 535 10.95 18.31 -2.72
CA TYR A 535 9.90 19.18 -3.26
C TYR A 535 9.45 18.70 -4.63
N GLY A 536 8.26 19.10 -5.01
CA GLY A 536 7.68 18.72 -6.29
C GLY A 536 6.29 19.24 -6.51
N VAL A 537 5.74 18.84 -7.65
CA VAL A 537 4.38 19.15 -8.08
C VAL A 537 3.67 17.87 -8.47
N GLU A 538 2.41 17.75 -8.06
CA GLU A 538 1.52 16.64 -8.38
C GLU A 538 0.29 17.18 -9.10
N LEU A 539 -0.04 16.61 -10.25
CA LEU A 539 -1.29 16.81 -10.95
C LEU A 539 -2.05 15.49 -10.92
N SER A 540 -3.27 15.50 -10.44
CA SER A 540 -4.12 14.29 -10.44
C SER A 540 -5.56 14.66 -10.72
N GLY A 541 -6.29 13.76 -11.36
CA GLY A 541 -7.69 13.99 -11.66
C GLY A 541 -8.40 12.75 -12.16
N ARG A 542 -9.73 12.84 -12.11
CA ARG A 542 -10.65 11.85 -12.65
C ARG A 542 -11.79 12.58 -13.34
N TYR A 543 -12.19 12.11 -14.52
CA TYR A 543 -13.21 12.76 -15.31
C TYR A 543 -14.08 11.75 -16.05
N ALA A 544 -15.41 11.94 -16.01
CA ALA A 544 -16.37 11.21 -16.81
C ALA A 544 -16.38 11.79 -18.23
N LEU A 545 -15.73 11.10 -19.16
CA LEU A 545 -15.66 11.53 -20.56
C LEU A 545 -17.01 11.38 -21.28
N LYS A 546 -17.76 10.32 -20.91
CA LYS A 546 -19.08 10.03 -21.49
C LYS A 546 -19.93 9.24 -20.50
N GLN A 547 -21.16 9.67 -20.36
CA GLN A 547 -22.23 8.91 -19.69
C GLN A 547 -23.48 9.03 -20.55
N THR A 548 -24.17 7.91 -20.77
CA THR A 548 -25.39 7.92 -21.62
C THR A 548 -26.55 7.25 -20.88
N GLU A 549 -27.77 7.63 -21.21
CA GLU A 549 -28.99 6.98 -20.70
C GLU A 549 -29.05 5.49 -21.12
N ALA A 550 -28.44 5.12 -22.25
CA ALA A 550 -28.29 3.74 -22.68
C ALA A 550 -27.35 2.91 -21.80
N GLY A 551 -26.75 3.52 -20.76
CA GLY A 551 -25.93 2.82 -19.77
C GLY A 551 -24.45 2.66 -20.12
N HIS A 552 -23.92 3.40 -21.09
CA HIS A 552 -22.49 3.48 -21.33
C HIS A 552 -21.86 4.52 -20.40
N ALA A 553 -20.75 4.17 -19.75
CA ALA A 553 -19.92 5.11 -19.01
C ALA A 553 -18.44 4.93 -19.38
N LEU A 554 -17.76 6.05 -19.63
CA LEU A 554 -16.33 6.10 -19.92
C LEU A 554 -15.68 7.10 -18.98
N MET A 555 -14.74 6.61 -18.16
CA MET A 555 -14.05 7.40 -17.15
C MET A 555 -12.54 7.42 -17.44
N LEU A 556 -11.95 8.59 -17.32
CA LEU A 556 -10.50 8.79 -17.37
C LEU A 556 -10.00 9.16 -15.99
N ASN A 557 -8.94 8.55 -15.52
CA ASN A 557 -8.13 9.03 -14.43
C ASN A 557 -6.70 9.25 -14.87
N GLY A 558 -5.97 10.08 -14.15
CA GLY A 558 -4.56 10.28 -14.41
C GLY A 558 -3.87 10.99 -13.26
N GLN A 559 -2.59 10.73 -13.12
CA GLN A 559 -1.72 11.47 -12.23
C GLN A 559 -0.32 11.61 -12.83
N VAL A 560 0.31 12.75 -12.55
CA VAL A 560 1.72 13.03 -12.78
C VAL A 560 2.29 13.55 -11.47
N SER A 561 3.36 12.93 -10.98
CA SER A 561 4.05 13.38 -9.78
C SER A 561 5.51 13.63 -10.11
N THR A 562 5.99 14.82 -9.80
CA THR A 562 7.42 15.15 -9.87
C THR A 562 8.00 15.17 -8.47
N VAL A 563 9.28 14.85 -8.35
CA VAL A 563 10.00 14.95 -7.08
C VAL A 563 11.48 15.23 -7.33
N ARG A 564 12.01 16.24 -6.63
CA ARG A 564 13.44 16.39 -6.45
C ARG A 564 13.75 16.17 -4.96
N ALA A 565 14.55 15.16 -4.69
CA ALA A 565 14.96 14.78 -3.35
C ALA A 565 16.48 14.86 -3.26
N THR A 566 17.01 15.68 -2.37
CA THR A 566 18.44 15.86 -2.11
C THR A 566 18.76 15.53 -0.66
N ILE A 567 19.96 15.02 -0.42
CA ILE A 567 20.52 14.75 0.90
C ILE A 567 21.80 15.57 1.04
N LYS A 568 21.95 16.19 2.19
CA LYS A 568 23.24 16.69 2.68
C LYS A 568 23.77 15.71 3.71
N ASN A 569 25.01 15.24 3.49
CA ASN A 569 25.73 14.45 4.48
C ASN A 569 26.30 15.33 5.60
N GLN A 570 26.96 14.70 6.59
CA GLN A 570 27.58 15.43 7.70
C GLN A 570 28.74 16.35 7.25
N GLN A 571 29.35 16.08 6.10
CA GLN A 571 30.39 16.91 5.48
C GLN A 571 29.81 18.05 4.64
N GLN A 572 28.49 18.22 4.61
CA GLN A 572 27.75 19.22 3.85
C GLN A 572 27.76 19.02 2.32
N ASP A 573 28.20 17.86 1.85
CA ASP A 573 28.07 17.49 0.43
C ASP A 573 26.62 17.19 0.09
N GLU A 574 26.13 17.74 -1.02
CA GLU A 574 24.75 17.55 -1.47
C GLU A 574 24.67 16.59 -2.65
N ARG A 575 23.80 15.62 -2.57
CA ARG A 575 23.51 14.66 -3.65
C ARG A 575 22.03 14.33 -3.76
N LEU A 576 21.63 13.77 -4.88
CA LEU A 576 20.27 13.25 -5.06
C LEU A 576 20.07 11.93 -4.30
N VAL A 577 18.88 11.73 -3.75
CA VAL A 577 18.50 10.45 -3.12
C VAL A 577 18.59 9.32 -4.13
N SER A 578 19.25 8.20 -3.76
CA SER A 578 19.65 7.15 -4.70
C SER A 578 18.51 6.41 -5.38
N ASP A 579 17.38 6.17 -4.68
CA ASP A 579 16.29 5.31 -5.18
C ASP A 579 15.02 6.10 -5.55
N VAL A 580 15.17 7.38 -5.93
CA VAL A 580 14.06 8.27 -6.25
C VAL A 580 14.09 8.69 -7.70
N ALA A 581 13.10 8.24 -8.47
CA ALA A 581 12.89 8.69 -9.83
C ALA A 581 12.40 10.14 -9.85
N PRO A 582 12.79 10.95 -10.86
CA PRO A 582 12.44 12.38 -10.90
C PRO A 582 10.95 12.65 -11.12
N TYR A 583 10.25 11.74 -11.76
CA TYR A 583 8.80 11.78 -11.93
C TYR A 583 8.21 10.40 -12.17
N ASN A 584 6.91 10.29 -12.01
CA ASN A 584 6.12 9.14 -12.44
C ASN A 584 4.78 9.61 -13.01
N VAL A 585 4.26 8.85 -13.96
CA VAL A 585 2.98 9.08 -14.61
C VAL A 585 2.15 7.82 -14.49
N SER A 586 0.88 7.95 -14.13
CA SER A 586 -0.06 6.86 -14.33
C SER A 586 -1.38 7.38 -14.89
N THR A 587 -2.02 6.60 -15.75
CA THR A 587 -3.32 6.92 -16.31
C THR A 587 -4.14 5.65 -16.46
N GLY A 588 -5.44 5.78 -16.32
CA GLY A 588 -6.39 4.69 -16.48
C GLY A 588 -7.62 5.15 -17.24
N LEU A 589 -8.09 4.31 -18.13
CA LEU A 589 -9.35 4.47 -18.83
C LEU A 589 -10.25 3.30 -18.46
N SER A 590 -11.43 3.57 -17.91
CA SER A 590 -12.42 2.56 -17.62
C SER A 590 -13.68 2.77 -18.46
N TYR A 591 -14.22 1.67 -18.94
CA TYR A 591 -15.46 1.62 -19.69
C TYR A 591 -16.42 0.64 -19.04
N SER A 592 -17.67 1.02 -18.88
CA SER A 592 -18.71 0.11 -18.44
C SER A 592 -19.97 0.23 -19.30
N TYR A 593 -20.66 -0.91 -19.47
CA TYR A 593 -21.93 -0.99 -20.16
C TYR A 593 -22.96 -1.73 -19.26
N LYS A 594 -23.86 -0.94 -18.70
CA LYS A 594 -24.81 -1.39 -17.68
C LYS A 594 -25.74 -2.51 -18.16
N PRO A 595 -26.35 -2.47 -19.38
CA PRO A 595 -27.23 -3.55 -19.84
C PRO A 595 -26.56 -4.92 -19.89
N TRP A 596 -25.28 -4.95 -20.24
CA TRP A 596 -24.50 -6.18 -20.29
C TRP A 596 -23.77 -6.48 -18.99
N GLN A 597 -23.83 -5.59 -18.00
CA GLN A 597 -23.11 -5.70 -16.73
C GLN A 597 -21.60 -6.02 -16.95
N ILE A 598 -21.01 -5.40 -17.95
CA ILE A 598 -19.57 -5.52 -18.25
C ILE A 598 -18.84 -4.24 -17.87
N SER A 599 -17.65 -4.39 -17.31
CA SER A 599 -16.71 -3.31 -17.08
C SER A 599 -15.31 -3.72 -17.52
N SER A 600 -14.61 -2.82 -18.20
CA SER A 600 -13.24 -3.04 -18.66
C SER A 600 -12.40 -1.81 -18.34
N SER A 601 -11.14 -2.01 -18.00
CA SER A 601 -10.20 -0.91 -17.76
C SER A 601 -8.84 -1.20 -18.36
N VAL A 602 -8.18 -0.13 -18.80
CA VAL A 602 -6.78 -0.13 -19.22
C VAL A 602 -6.03 0.82 -18.28
N ASN A 603 -4.97 0.33 -17.64
CA ASN A 603 -4.14 1.10 -16.73
C ASN A 603 -2.69 1.10 -17.24
N MET A 604 -2.09 2.27 -17.29
CA MET A 604 -0.73 2.48 -17.74
C MET A 604 0.06 3.23 -16.67
N SER A 605 1.29 2.82 -16.44
CA SER A 605 2.23 3.57 -15.59
C SER A 605 3.60 3.65 -16.23
N TYR A 606 4.28 4.79 -16.03
CA TYR A 606 5.60 5.07 -16.57
C TYR A 606 6.48 5.74 -15.50
N THR A 607 7.71 5.27 -15.40
CA THR A 607 8.78 5.86 -14.61
C THR A 607 10.01 5.97 -15.52
N PRO A 608 10.66 7.14 -15.67
CA PRO A 608 11.80 7.30 -16.55
C PRO A 608 13.05 6.61 -16.05
N GLU A 609 14.03 6.42 -16.93
CA GLU A 609 15.39 6.10 -16.53
C GLU A 609 15.96 7.22 -15.67
N PHE A 610 16.71 6.87 -14.64
CA PHE A 610 17.41 7.84 -13.81
C PHE A 610 18.75 7.31 -13.32
N LYS A 611 19.69 8.24 -13.15
CA LYS A 611 21.07 7.97 -12.71
C LYS A 611 21.34 8.68 -11.39
N ARG A 612 22.00 7.99 -10.45
CA ARG A 612 22.34 8.51 -9.12
C ARG A 612 23.73 8.05 -8.70
N ALA A 613 24.52 8.97 -8.15
CA ALA A 613 25.76 8.63 -7.48
C ALA A 613 25.48 7.80 -6.22
N LEU A 614 26.32 6.80 -5.95
CA LEU A 614 26.29 6.04 -4.70
C LEU A 614 27.20 6.71 -3.67
N ASP A 615 26.68 6.92 -2.46
CA ASP A 615 27.40 7.59 -1.38
C ASP A 615 28.64 6.79 -0.96
N GLY A 616 29.78 7.49 -0.85
CA GLY A 616 31.04 6.86 -0.47
C GLY A 616 31.63 5.85 -1.47
N GLN A 617 30.99 5.69 -2.66
CA GLN A 617 31.41 4.71 -3.66
C GLN A 617 31.78 5.39 -4.98
N PRO A 618 32.77 4.86 -5.73
CA PRO A 618 33.20 5.44 -7.02
C PRO A 618 32.26 5.08 -8.18
N TYR A 619 31.00 4.77 -7.90
CA TYR A 619 30.03 4.28 -8.88
C TYR A 619 28.80 5.15 -8.97
N ASP A 620 28.25 5.21 -10.18
CA ASP A 620 26.90 5.69 -10.44
C ASP A 620 25.97 4.51 -10.68
N ARG A 621 24.77 4.56 -10.09
CA ARG A 621 23.69 3.60 -10.33
C ARG A 621 22.72 4.19 -11.33
N THR A 622 22.49 3.48 -12.43
CA THR A 622 21.44 3.78 -13.41
C THR A 622 20.34 2.73 -13.30
N THR A 623 19.13 3.17 -13.05
CA THR A 623 17.92 2.33 -13.10
C THR A 623 17.18 2.68 -14.39
N ASN A 624 16.90 1.67 -15.24
CA ASN A 624 16.25 1.90 -16.53
C ASN A 624 14.80 2.38 -16.36
N GLU A 625 14.25 2.90 -17.45
CA GLU A 625 12.83 3.25 -17.55
C GLU A 625 11.94 2.04 -17.29
N ARG A 626 10.75 2.30 -16.74
CA ARG A 626 9.74 1.27 -16.47
C ARG A 626 8.41 1.69 -17.06
N PHE A 627 7.90 0.87 -17.95
CA PHE A 627 6.57 0.99 -18.49
C PHE A 627 5.75 -0.24 -18.10
N ASN A 628 4.50 -0.02 -17.75
CA ASN A 628 3.58 -1.09 -17.37
C ASN A 628 2.20 -0.81 -17.95
N LEU A 629 1.62 -1.80 -18.62
CA LEU A 629 0.27 -1.75 -19.17
C LEU A 629 -0.53 -2.95 -18.68
N ASN A 630 -1.66 -2.68 -18.05
CA ASN A 630 -2.59 -3.68 -17.53
C ASN A 630 -3.97 -3.51 -18.16
N LEU A 631 -4.64 -4.62 -18.41
CA LEU A 631 -6.03 -4.69 -18.87
C LEU A 631 -6.84 -5.53 -17.87
N SER A 632 -7.99 -5.04 -17.48
CA SER A 632 -8.95 -5.78 -16.65
C SER A 632 -10.32 -5.77 -17.29
N THR A 633 -11.01 -6.90 -17.25
CA THR A 633 -12.40 -7.01 -17.70
C THR A 633 -13.18 -7.87 -16.72
N THR A 634 -14.34 -7.37 -16.28
CA THR A 634 -15.28 -8.08 -15.39
C THR A 634 -16.65 -8.14 -16.03
N LYS A 635 -17.20 -9.35 -16.12
CA LYS A 635 -18.58 -9.62 -16.52
C LYS A 635 -19.35 -10.13 -15.33
N ARG A 636 -20.50 -9.52 -15.02
CA ARG A 636 -21.46 -10.04 -14.04
C ARG A 636 -22.59 -10.76 -14.77
N PHE A 637 -23.00 -11.87 -14.20
CA PHE A 637 -24.06 -12.72 -14.71
C PHE A 637 -25.24 -12.69 -13.72
N ALA A 638 -26.34 -13.34 -14.12
CA ALA A 638 -27.46 -13.58 -13.21
C ALA A 638 -27.05 -14.38 -11.96
N ASP A 639 -27.90 -14.39 -10.96
CA ASP A 639 -27.74 -15.18 -9.73
C ASP A 639 -26.44 -14.92 -8.97
N GLY A 640 -25.90 -13.70 -9.05
CA GLY A 640 -24.73 -13.27 -8.28
C GLY A 640 -23.38 -13.82 -8.75
N TRP A 641 -23.29 -14.40 -9.96
CA TRP A 641 -22.02 -14.80 -10.54
C TRP A 641 -21.27 -13.64 -11.17
N ALA A 642 -19.97 -13.63 -11.06
CA ALA A 642 -19.10 -12.73 -11.82
C ALA A 642 -17.80 -13.44 -12.24
N ALA A 643 -17.31 -13.12 -13.43
CA ALA A 643 -16.01 -13.57 -13.92
C ALA A 643 -15.16 -12.37 -14.29
N SER A 644 -13.88 -12.40 -13.90
CA SER A 644 -12.92 -11.34 -14.23
C SER A 644 -11.67 -11.93 -14.85
N LEU A 645 -11.14 -11.22 -15.85
CA LEU A 645 -9.85 -11.49 -16.47
C LEU A 645 -8.96 -10.28 -16.32
N ASN A 646 -7.78 -10.46 -15.73
CA ASN A 646 -6.75 -9.43 -15.61
C ASN A 646 -5.52 -9.88 -16.39
N LEU A 647 -5.07 -9.04 -17.30
CA LEU A 647 -3.83 -9.16 -18.05
C LEU A 647 -2.87 -8.08 -17.53
N ASN A 648 -1.79 -8.51 -16.88
CA ASN A 648 -0.84 -7.58 -16.28
C ASN A 648 0.46 -7.57 -17.08
N ASN A 649 1.06 -6.37 -17.14
CA ASN A 649 2.35 -6.18 -17.76
C ASN A 649 2.39 -6.62 -19.24
N ILE A 650 1.35 -6.28 -20.02
CA ILE A 650 1.16 -6.71 -21.42
C ILE A 650 2.29 -6.20 -22.31
N LEU A 651 2.73 -4.95 -22.10
CA LEU A 651 3.92 -4.36 -22.71
C LEU A 651 5.00 -4.30 -21.63
N SER A 652 5.84 -5.32 -21.61
CA SER A 652 6.80 -5.48 -20.55
C SER A 652 8.11 -4.77 -20.86
N THR A 653 8.59 -3.95 -19.92
CA THR A 653 9.99 -3.51 -19.89
C THR A 653 10.74 -4.32 -18.86
N ASP A 654 11.89 -4.86 -19.26
CA ASP A 654 12.79 -5.55 -18.32
C ASP A 654 13.27 -4.58 -17.24
N TYR A 655 13.43 -5.09 -16.03
CA TYR A 655 14.13 -4.33 -15.00
C TYR A 655 15.63 -4.45 -15.22
N LYS A 656 16.32 -3.30 -15.31
CA LYS A 656 17.79 -3.24 -15.42
C LYS A 656 18.34 -2.21 -14.46
N GLU A 657 19.40 -2.60 -13.77
CA GLU A 657 20.17 -1.74 -12.88
C GLU A 657 21.64 -1.87 -13.27
N ARG A 658 22.32 -0.77 -13.51
CA ARG A 658 23.73 -0.73 -13.92
C ARG A 658 24.52 0.12 -12.93
N LEU A 659 25.65 -0.41 -12.48
CA LEU A 659 26.71 0.33 -11.80
C LEU A 659 27.82 0.61 -12.79
N THR A 660 28.18 1.88 -12.94
CA THR A 660 29.26 2.34 -13.79
C THR A 660 30.27 3.15 -13.00
N TYR A 661 31.54 3.03 -13.30
CA TYR A 661 32.59 3.87 -12.68
C TYR A 661 32.32 5.35 -12.99
N GLN A 662 32.41 6.22 -11.98
CA GLN A 662 32.27 7.67 -12.13
C GLN A 662 33.41 8.27 -12.97
N SER A 663 34.59 7.65 -12.93
CA SER A 663 35.80 8.13 -13.58
C SER A 663 35.78 8.07 -15.10
N ASP A 664 35.20 7.01 -15.68
CA ASP A 664 35.25 6.74 -17.13
C ASP A 664 33.97 6.13 -17.71
N GLY A 665 32.94 5.89 -16.87
CA GLY A 665 31.65 5.35 -17.30
C GLY A 665 31.67 3.86 -17.65
N ARG A 666 32.81 3.12 -17.46
CA ARG A 666 32.84 1.68 -17.70
C ARG A 666 31.86 0.94 -16.80
N LEU A 667 31.30 -0.15 -17.32
CA LEU A 667 30.43 -1.02 -16.54
C LEU A 667 31.22 -1.74 -15.45
N TYR A 668 30.82 -1.56 -14.20
CA TYR A 668 31.26 -2.38 -13.09
C TYR A 668 30.39 -3.63 -12.95
N GLN A 669 29.08 -3.44 -12.90
CA GLN A 669 28.11 -4.53 -12.76
C GLN A 669 26.74 -4.10 -13.30
N ALA A 670 26.03 -5.00 -13.99
CA ALA A 670 24.63 -4.81 -14.33
C ALA A 670 23.81 -5.99 -13.83
N ARG A 671 22.61 -5.72 -13.37
CA ARG A 671 21.64 -6.73 -13.02
C ARG A 671 20.37 -6.51 -13.83
N SER A 672 19.81 -7.60 -14.35
CA SER A 672 18.56 -7.54 -15.11
C SER A 672 17.64 -8.70 -14.76
N ASN A 673 16.34 -8.38 -14.72
CA ASN A 673 15.27 -9.36 -14.60
C ASN A 673 14.30 -9.12 -15.77
N GLU A 674 14.00 -10.18 -16.51
CA GLU A 674 13.03 -10.15 -17.59
C GLU A 674 11.63 -9.89 -17.04
N SER A 675 10.90 -8.97 -17.65
CA SER A 675 9.51 -8.69 -17.33
C SER A 675 8.59 -9.52 -18.21
N ILE A 676 7.68 -10.28 -17.60
CA ILE A 676 6.86 -11.26 -18.30
C ILE A 676 5.38 -10.89 -18.10
N PRO A 677 4.58 -10.87 -19.18
CA PRO A 677 3.14 -10.72 -19.07
C PRO A 677 2.51 -11.84 -18.22
N SER A 678 1.52 -11.50 -17.42
CA SER A 678 0.77 -12.47 -16.63
C SER A 678 -0.73 -12.29 -16.82
N PHE A 679 -1.47 -13.38 -16.70
CA PHE A 679 -2.92 -13.33 -16.63
C PHE A 679 -3.41 -13.85 -15.29
N GLN A 680 -4.58 -13.36 -14.87
CA GLN A 680 -5.29 -13.85 -13.71
C GLN A 680 -6.78 -13.93 -14.06
N PHE A 681 -7.35 -15.08 -13.85
CA PHE A 681 -8.79 -15.33 -13.95
C PHE A 681 -9.38 -15.44 -12.56
N THR A 682 -10.55 -14.84 -12.33
CA THR A 682 -11.30 -15.00 -11.08
C THR A 682 -12.76 -15.30 -11.37
N LEU A 683 -13.33 -16.19 -10.58
CA LEU A 683 -14.75 -16.52 -10.57
C LEU A 683 -15.31 -16.20 -9.18
N GLU A 684 -16.36 -15.40 -9.13
CA GLU A 684 -17.01 -14.95 -7.89
C GLU A 684 -18.47 -15.41 -7.90
N LYS A 685 -18.94 -15.89 -6.75
CA LYS A 685 -20.36 -16.16 -6.47
C LYS A 685 -20.77 -15.40 -5.23
N LYS A 686 -21.85 -14.60 -5.34
CA LYS A 686 -22.56 -13.96 -4.23
C LYS A 686 -23.84 -14.72 -3.91
N PHE A 687 -24.20 -14.81 -2.64
CA PHE A 687 -25.42 -15.45 -2.15
C PHE A 687 -26.00 -14.73 -0.94
#